data_98c3ba4035045d311faa05b355370b9c
#
_entry.id   98c3ba4035045d311faa05b355370b9c
#
_cell.length_a   1.000
_cell.length_b   1.000
_cell.length_c   1.000
_cell.angle_alpha   90.00
_cell.angle_beta   90.00
_cell.angle_gamma   90.00
#
_symmetry.space_group_name_H-M   'P 1'
#
loop_
_entity.id
_entity.type
_entity.pdbx_description
1 polymer ?
#
loop_
_entity_poly.entity_id
_entity_poly.type
_entity_poly.pdbx_seq_one_letter_code
_entity_poly.pdbx_strand_id
1 'polypeptide(L)'
;CLRKREQQPTRKPILCPRRTAAHFCPRRNPAWSFQAGQPFSTQTAEDKEEPLHLIISSTESVHGSTSKHEFQAETKKLLDIVARSLYSEKEVFIRELISNASDALEKLRHKLVSDGQALPEMEIHLQTDADKGTITIQDTGIGMTQEELVSNLGTIARSGSKAFLDALQNQAEASSKIIGQFGVGFYSAFMVADRVEVYSRSASPGSPGYQWLSDGSGAFEIAEASGVRTGTKIIIHLKSDCREFASEARVRDVVTKYSNFVSFPLYLNGRRMNTLQAIWMMDPKDIGEWQHEEFYRYIAQAYDRPRYTLHYKTDAPLNIRSIFYVPDTKPSVFDVSRELGSSVALYSRKVLIQTKATDILPKWLRFIRGVVDSEDIPLNLSRELLQESALIRKLRDVLQQRLIKFFVDQSKKDAEKYAKFFEDYGLFMREGIVTTAEQEVKEDIAKLLRYESSALPAGQLTSLSEYAGRMRAGTRNIYYLCAPNRHLAEHSPYYEAMKQKDTEVLFCYEQFDELTLLHLREFDKKKLISVETDIVVDHYKEEKFEDGSPAAEYLSEKEMEELMAWMRNVLGSRVTNVKVTFRLDTHPAMVTVLEMGAARHFLRMQQLAKTQEERAQLLQPTLEINPRHALIKKLNQLRVSEPGLAQLLVDQIYENAMIAAGLVDDPRAMVGRLNELLVKALERH
;
A
#
# COMPACT_ATOMS: atom_id res chain seq x y z
N CYS A 1 33.24 33.89 -11.78
CA CYS A 1 32.81 35.32 -11.68
C CYS A 1 31.48 35.41 -10.93
N LEU A 2 31.57 35.85 -9.73
CA LEU A 2 30.85 36.89 -8.97
C LEU A 2 29.29 36.89 -8.97
N ARG A 3 28.77 36.51 -7.78
CA ARG A 3 27.77 37.16 -6.89
C ARG A 3 26.44 37.70 -7.47
N LYS A 4 25.31 37.19 -6.91
CA LYS A 4 24.49 37.97 -5.98
C LYS A 4 23.54 37.08 -5.19
N ARG A 5 23.52 37.26 -3.87
CA ARG A 5 22.53 36.79 -2.91
C ARG A 5 21.27 37.66 -3.04
N GLU A 6 20.08 37.04 -3.04
CA GLU A 6 18.87 37.70 -2.59
C GLU A 6 18.12 36.82 -1.60
N GLN A 7 17.68 37.44 -0.54
CA GLN A 7 17.08 36.87 0.67
C GLN A 7 15.61 36.51 0.42
N GLN A 8 15.17 35.36 0.86
CA GLN A 8 13.75 35.01 0.99
C GLN A 8 13.26 35.29 2.42
N PRO A 9 12.05 35.81 2.59
CA PRO A 9 11.44 35.97 3.90
C PRO A 9 10.72 34.68 4.35
N THR A 10 11.00 34.32 5.57
CA THR A 10 10.39 33.21 6.33
C THR A 10 8.88 33.40 6.54
N ARG A 11 8.06 32.44 6.13
CA ARG A 11 6.67 32.31 6.54
C ARG A 11 6.53 31.25 7.65
N LYS A 12 5.95 31.66 8.76
CA LYS A 12 5.57 30.83 9.90
C LYS A 12 4.40 29.91 9.53
N PRO A 13 4.30 28.68 10.07
CA PRO A 13 3.16 27.83 9.88
C PRO A 13 1.99 28.21 10.81
N ILE A 14 0.80 28.23 10.24
CA ILE A 14 -0.46 28.42 10.94
C ILE A 14 -0.94 27.05 11.44
N LEU A 15 -1.04 26.89 12.74
CA LEU A 15 -1.65 25.75 13.43
C LEU A 15 -3.19 25.91 13.42
N CYS A 16 -3.89 24.92 12.92
CA CYS A 16 -5.34 24.76 13.06
C CYS A 16 -5.65 23.82 14.24
N PRO A 17 -6.63 24.13 15.10
CA PRO A 17 -6.92 23.30 16.27
C PRO A 17 -7.87 22.15 15.97
N ARG A 18 -7.56 21.00 16.56
CA ARG A 18 -8.39 19.79 16.56
C ARG A 18 -9.63 19.99 17.44
N ARG A 19 -10.78 19.60 16.90
CA ARG A 19 -12.00 19.35 17.69
C ARG A 19 -12.10 17.85 18.00
N THR A 20 -12.17 17.51 19.27
CA THR A 20 -12.67 16.23 19.74
C THR A 20 -13.91 16.49 20.60
N ALA A 21 -15.01 15.85 20.23
CA ALA A 21 -16.18 15.73 21.09
C ALA A 21 -16.38 14.24 21.39
N ALA A 22 -16.35 13.90 22.66
CA ALA A 22 -16.89 12.63 23.15
C ALA A 22 -17.59 12.89 24.48
N HIS A 23 -18.90 12.63 24.47
CA HIS A 23 -19.73 12.58 25.65
C HIS A 23 -19.41 11.33 26.46
N PHE A 24 -19.18 11.48 27.76
CA PHE A 24 -19.47 10.42 28.76
C PHE A 24 -19.99 11.04 30.06
N CYS A 25 -21.07 10.44 30.54
CA CYS A 25 -21.80 10.77 31.74
C CYS A 25 -21.16 10.15 33.01
N PRO A 26 -21.36 10.68 34.21
CA PRO A 26 -20.53 10.38 35.39
C PRO A 26 -21.10 9.29 36.30
N ARG A 27 -20.24 8.47 36.90
CA ARG A 27 -20.56 7.69 38.11
C ARG A 27 -19.76 8.18 39.30
N ARG A 28 -20.49 8.26 40.43
CA ARG A 28 -20.10 8.76 41.74
C ARG A 28 -19.19 7.82 42.55
N ASN A 29 -18.30 8.48 43.34
CA ASN A 29 -17.83 8.25 44.71
C ASN A 29 -16.71 7.20 44.99
N PRO A 30 -16.02 7.30 46.18
CA PRO A 30 -16.05 8.25 47.25
C PRO A 30 -14.69 8.82 47.74
N ALA A 31 -14.79 9.75 48.69
CA ALA A 31 -13.79 10.58 49.36
C ALA A 31 -12.66 9.85 50.10
N TRP A 32 -11.48 10.48 50.11
CA TRP A 32 -10.50 10.40 51.19
C TRP A 32 -9.98 11.79 51.46
N SER A 33 -10.15 12.21 52.72
CA SER A 33 -9.67 13.45 53.30
C SER A 33 -8.19 13.32 53.70
N PHE A 34 -7.36 14.34 53.41
CA PHE A 34 -6.18 14.65 54.19
C PHE A 34 -6.01 16.17 54.38
N GLN A 35 -5.59 16.50 55.57
CA GLN A 35 -5.57 17.83 56.19
C GLN A 35 -4.49 18.76 55.67
N ALA A 36 -4.75 20.03 55.92
CA ALA A 36 -4.03 21.24 55.62
C ALA A 36 -2.59 21.34 56.10
N GLY A 37 -1.74 21.93 55.31
CA GLY A 37 -0.51 22.62 55.72
C GLY A 37 -0.52 24.00 55.07
N GLN A 38 -0.27 25.04 55.88
CA GLN A 38 -0.39 26.46 55.53
C GLN A 38 0.75 27.03 54.69
N PRO A 39 0.66 28.28 54.21
CA PRO A 39 1.12 28.68 52.88
C PRO A 39 2.44 29.47 52.90
N PHE A 40 3.20 29.37 51.82
CA PHE A 40 4.19 30.40 51.43
C PHE A 40 3.58 31.33 50.37
N SER A 41 3.48 32.60 50.71
CA SER A 41 3.06 33.68 49.83
C SER A 41 4.18 34.04 48.86
N THR A 42 3.90 33.93 47.55
CA THR A 42 4.58 34.72 46.52
C THR A 42 3.48 35.41 45.73
N GLN A 43 3.49 36.73 45.81
CA GLN A 43 2.69 37.61 44.94
C GLN A 43 3.08 37.40 43.50
N THR A 44 2.16 36.87 42.72
CA THR A 44 2.20 36.95 41.24
C THR A 44 1.04 37.82 40.79
N ALA A 45 1.33 38.69 39.85
CA ALA A 45 0.43 39.66 39.28
C ALA A 45 -0.86 39.00 38.78
N GLU A 46 -1.99 39.60 39.13
CA GLU A 46 -3.29 39.25 38.60
C GLU A 46 -3.33 39.52 37.09
N ASP A 47 -3.24 38.47 36.29
CA ASP A 47 -3.72 38.51 34.92
C ASP A 47 -5.25 38.65 34.96
N LYS A 48 -5.74 39.82 34.65
CA LYS A 48 -7.17 40.07 34.39
C LYS A 48 -7.54 39.30 33.16
N GLU A 49 -8.19 38.14 33.31
CA GLU A 49 -8.91 37.48 32.25
C GLU A 49 -9.95 38.44 31.68
N GLU A 50 -9.81 38.85 30.44
CA GLU A 50 -10.85 39.58 29.69
C GLU A 50 -12.14 38.75 29.69
N PRO A 51 -13.31 39.32 29.98
CA PRO A 51 -14.56 38.57 30.00
C PRO A 51 -14.85 38.02 28.57
N LEU A 52 -15.05 36.70 28.48
CA LEU A 52 -15.46 36.02 27.25
C LEU A 52 -16.77 36.62 26.75
N HIS A 53 -16.72 37.26 25.59
CA HIS A 53 -17.90 37.81 24.94
C HIS A 53 -18.67 36.72 24.18
N LEU A 54 -19.55 35.98 24.88
CA LEU A 54 -20.40 34.95 24.31
C LEU A 54 -21.65 35.57 23.69
N ILE A 55 -21.74 35.58 22.36
CA ILE A 55 -22.91 36.11 21.60
C ILE A 55 -23.91 34.97 21.32
N ILE A 56 -23.43 33.72 21.23
CA ILE A 56 -24.28 32.57 20.87
C ILE A 56 -24.99 32.07 22.11
N SER A 57 -26.31 32.22 22.11
CA SER A 57 -27.21 31.70 23.15
C SER A 57 -28.39 30.99 22.50
N SER A 58 -28.88 29.90 23.07
CA SER A 58 -30.05 29.15 22.59
C SER A 58 -31.34 29.77 23.19
N THR A 59 -31.64 30.99 22.81
CA THR A 59 -32.82 31.72 23.30
C THR A 59 -33.96 31.74 22.29
N GLU A 60 -33.73 31.22 21.07
CA GLU A 60 -34.71 31.24 19.98
C GLU A 60 -35.80 30.20 20.23
N SER A 61 -37.06 30.62 20.04
CA SER A 61 -38.21 29.74 20.07
C SER A 61 -39.08 29.99 18.82
N VAL A 62 -39.53 28.90 18.17
CA VAL A 62 -40.39 28.99 16.98
C VAL A 62 -41.84 29.21 17.43
N HIS A 63 -42.44 30.30 16.97
CA HIS A 63 -43.84 30.63 17.18
C HIS A 63 -44.60 30.67 15.85
N GLY A 64 -45.65 29.87 15.73
CA GLY A 64 -46.54 29.84 14.55
C GLY A 64 -46.44 28.55 13.73
N SER A 65 -47.21 28.46 12.67
CA SER A 65 -47.24 27.34 11.76
C SER A 65 -46.03 27.35 10.79
N THR A 66 -45.35 26.21 10.64
CA THR A 66 -44.30 26.06 9.64
C THR A 66 -44.86 26.03 8.22
N SER A 67 -44.28 26.85 7.32
CA SER A 67 -44.56 26.80 5.88
C SER A 67 -43.42 26.05 5.18
N LYS A 68 -43.77 25.12 4.32
CA LYS A 68 -42.81 24.36 3.50
C LYS A 68 -42.62 25.08 2.16
N HIS A 69 -41.38 25.40 1.84
CA HIS A 69 -41.00 25.99 0.57
C HIS A 69 -40.06 25.07 -0.18
N GLU A 70 -40.19 25.04 -1.51
CA GLU A 70 -39.24 24.30 -2.37
C GLU A 70 -38.10 25.22 -2.78
N PHE A 71 -36.89 24.63 -2.89
CA PHE A 71 -35.73 25.35 -3.40
C PHE A 71 -35.96 25.73 -4.87
N GLN A 72 -35.62 26.96 -5.25
CA GLN A 72 -35.59 27.41 -6.63
C GLN A 72 -34.15 27.45 -7.14
N ALA A 73 -33.97 27.16 -8.43
CA ALA A 73 -32.67 27.15 -9.07
C ALA A 73 -32.55 28.16 -10.19
N GLU A 74 -31.46 28.91 -10.23
CA GLU A 74 -31.07 29.74 -11.34
C GLU A 74 -30.33 28.94 -12.40
N THR A 75 -31.01 28.54 -13.48
CA THR A 75 -30.49 27.59 -14.49
C THR A 75 -29.16 28.02 -15.11
N LYS A 76 -28.99 29.32 -15.37
CA LYS A 76 -27.75 29.88 -15.93
C LYS A 76 -26.55 29.65 -15.00
N LYS A 77 -26.74 29.91 -13.70
CA LYS A 77 -25.67 29.66 -12.71
C LYS A 77 -25.34 28.17 -12.56
N LEU A 78 -26.35 27.29 -12.66
CA LEU A 78 -26.10 25.84 -12.65
C LEU A 78 -25.30 25.40 -13.87
N LEU A 79 -25.62 25.89 -15.06
CA LEU A 79 -24.81 25.63 -16.27
C LEU A 79 -23.39 26.15 -16.11
N ASP A 80 -23.18 27.35 -15.58
CA ASP A 80 -21.86 27.89 -15.30
C ASP A 80 -21.06 27.02 -14.31
N ILE A 81 -21.71 26.53 -13.26
CA ILE A 81 -21.06 25.61 -12.28
C ILE A 81 -20.65 24.32 -12.97
N VAL A 82 -21.54 23.71 -13.74
CA VAL A 82 -21.23 22.44 -14.45
C VAL A 82 -20.13 22.68 -15.48
N ALA A 83 -20.20 23.79 -16.24
CA ALA A 83 -19.23 24.08 -17.29
C ALA A 83 -17.86 24.55 -16.79
N ARG A 84 -17.75 25.11 -15.57
CA ARG A 84 -16.48 25.73 -15.11
C ARG A 84 -15.89 25.14 -13.85
N SER A 85 -16.68 24.43 -13.05
CA SER A 85 -16.27 24.02 -11.70
C SER A 85 -16.44 22.52 -11.42
N LEU A 86 -17.23 21.81 -12.23
CA LEU A 86 -17.52 20.40 -11.97
C LEU A 86 -16.37 19.48 -12.37
N TYR A 87 -15.69 19.78 -13.47
CA TYR A 87 -14.64 18.94 -14.03
C TYR A 87 -13.29 19.62 -13.91
N SER A 88 -12.29 18.88 -13.46
CA SER A 88 -10.89 19.35 -13.34
C SER A 88 -10.20 19.53 -14.70
N GLU A 89 -10.52 18.66 -15.67
CA GLU A 89 -9.90 18.61 -16.99
C GLU A 89 -10.93 18.85 -18.11
N LYS A 90 -10.65 19.80 -19.01
CA LYS A 90 -11.58 20.12 -20.12
C LYS A 90 -11.80 18.93 -21.07
N GLU A 91 -10.78 18.10 -21.30
CA GLU A 91 -10.82 16.97 -22.24
C GLU A 91 -11.90 15.92 -21.94
N VAL A 92 -12.41 15.90 -20.69
CA VAL A 92 -13.41 14.92 -20.25
C VAL A 92 -14.75 15.04 -20.98
N PHE A 93 -15.02 16.17 -21.66
CA PHE A 93 -16.26 16.31 -22.44
C PHE A 93 -16.35 15.22 -23.52
N ILE A 94 -15.24 14.82 -24.13
CA ILE A 94 -15.20 13.74 -25.12
C ILE A 94 -15.63 12.42 -24.47
N ARG A 95 -15.10 12.12 -23.29
CA ARG A 95 -15.47 10.93 -22.51
C ARG A 95 -16.99 10.91 -22.21
N GLU A 96 -17.53 12.02 -21.74
CA GLU A 96 -18.95 12.12 -21.39
C GLU A 96 -19.87 11.95 -22.60
N LEU A 97 -19.53 12.55 -23.73
CA LEU A 97 -20.34 12.42 -24.95
C LEU A 97 -20.24 11.02 -25.56
N ILE A 98 -19.09 10.39 -25.57
CA ILE A 98 -18.94 9.00 -25.99
C ILE A 98 -19.74 8.07 -25.06
N SER A 99 -19.73 8.31 -23.75
CA SER A 99 -20.53 7.55 -22.79
C SER A 99 -22.02 7.66 -23.08
N ASN A 100 -22.50 8.86 -23.38
CA ASN A 100 -23.90 9.08 -23.75
C ASN A 100 -24.26 8.39 -25.08
N ALA A 101 -23.36 8.41 -26.05
CA ALA A 101 -23.53 7.71 -27.33
C ALA A 101 -23.59 6.18 -27.11
N SER A 102 -22.72 5.64 -26.27
CA SER A 102 -22.76 4.23 -25.88
C SER A 102 -24.08 3.83 -25.22
N ASP A 103 -24.60 4.67 -24.35
CA ASP A 103 -25.90 4.45 -23.69
C ASP A 103 -27.07 4.48 -24.69
N ALA A 104 -27.03 5.38 -25.68
CA ALA A 104 -28.03 5.45 -26.72
C ALA A 104 -28.05 4.17 -27.58
N LEU A 105 -26.88 3.62 -27.87
CA LEU A 105 -26.73 2.37 -28.61
C LEU A 105 -27.21 1.16 -27.79
N GLU A 106 -26.90 1.13 -26.49
CA GLU A 106 -27.33 0.04 -25.61
C GLU A 106 -28.87 0.03 -25.41
N LYS A 107 -29.48 1.21 -25.31
CA LYS A 107 -30.95 1.34 -25.28
C LYS A 107 -31.59 0.84 -26.56
N LEU A 108 -31.02 1.18 -27.73
CA LEU A 108 -31.48 0.68 -29.02
C LEU A 108 -31.34 -0.84 -29.11
N ARG A 109 -30.19 -1.36 -28.72
CA ARG A 109 -29.92 -2.81 -28.69
C ARG A 109 -30.95 -3.54 -27.85
N HIS A 110 -31.20 -3.05 -26.64
CA HIS A 110 -32.18 -3.65 -25.73
C HIS A 110 -33.59 -3.64 -26.32
N LYS A 111 -34.01 -2.51 -26.89
CA LYS A 111 -35.32 -2.38 -27.55
C LYS A 111 -35.47 -3.38 -28.70
N LEU A 112 -34.50 -3.44 -29.61
CA LEU A 112 -34.56 -4.32 -30.79
C LEU A 112 -34.51 -5.81 -30.42
N VAL A 113 -33.70 -6.17 -29.40
CA VAL A 113 -33.65 -7.56 -28.90
C VAL A 113 -34.99 -7.95 -28.26
N SER A 114 -35.59 -7.05 -27.45
CA SER A 114 -36.91 -7.28 -26.87
C SER A 114 -38.02 -7.43 -27.91
N ASP A 115 -37.92 -6.70 -29.02
CA ASP A 115 -38.86 -6.74 -30.14
C ASP A 115 -38.57 -7.89 -31.13
N GLY A 116 -37.51 -8.67 -30.92
CA GLY A 116 -37.08 -9.77 -31.80
C GLY A 116 -36.58 -9.31 -33.17
N GLN A 117 -36.12 -8.06 -33.26
CA GLN A 117 -35.64 -7.45 -34.53
C GLN A 117 -34.13 -7.64 -34.69
N ALA A 118 -33.68 -7.64 -35.95
CA ALA A 118 -32.27 -7.69 -36.27
C ALA A 118 -31.55 -6.40 -35.85
N LEU A 119 -30.32 -6.55 -35.35
CA LEU A 119 -29.50 -5.41 -34.94
C LEU A 119 -28.87 -4.73 -36.16
N PRO A 120 -29.05 -3.40 -36.33
CA PRO A 120 -28.35 -2.62 -37.35
C PRO A 120 -26.87 -2.44 -36.94
N GLU A 121 -26.10 -1.81 -37.83
CA GLU A 121 -24.75 -1.34 -37.48
C GLU A 121 -24.83 -0.30 -36.35
N MET A 122 -24.21 -0.63 -35.24
CA MET A 122 -24.20 0.18 -34.02
C MET A 122 -22.79 0.75 -33.81
N GLU A 123 -22.63 2.03 -34.07
CA GLU A 123 -21.32 2.69 -34.16
C GLU A 123 -21.33 4.09 -33.58
N ILE A 124 -20.15 4.53 -33.16
CA ILE A 124 -19.88 5.91 -32.72
C ILE A 124 -18.81 6.51 -33.63
N HIS A 125 -19.07 7.68 -34.17
CA HIS A 125 -18.16 8.39 -35.07
C HIS A 125 -17.77 9.75 -34.48
N LEU A 126 -16.47 10.06 -34.47
CA LEU A 126 -15.92 11.38 -34.19
C LEU A 126 -15.30 11.95 -35.45
N GLN A 127 -15.51 13.23 -35.68
CA GLN A 127 -14.90 13.96 -36.78
C GLN A 127 -14.36 15.29 -36.30
N THR A 128 -13.12 15.61 -36.66
CA THR A 128 -12.47 16.89 -36.37
C THR A 128 -12.36 17.73 -37.62
N ASP A 129 -12.58 19.04 -37.47
CA ASP A 129 -12.42 20.02 -38.56
C ASP A 129 -11.65 21.22 -37.99
N ALA A 130 -10.35 21.27 -38.30
CA ALA A 130 -9.46 22.33 -37.81
C ALA A 130 -9.78 23.71 -38.40
N ASP A 131 -10.23 23.75 -39.68
CA ASP A 131 -10.54 25.00 -40.38
C ASP A 131 -11.78 25.67 -39.79
N LYS A 132 -12.81 24.86 -39.53
CA LYS A 132 -14.07 25.35 -38.92
C LYS A 132 -13.94 25.45 -37.41
N GLY A 133 -12.93 24.84 -36.79
CA GLY A 133 -12.77 24.75 -35.33
C GLY A 133 -13.92 23.99 -34.68
N THR A 134 -14.28 22.83 -35.24
CA THR A 134 -15.37 22.00 -34.75
C THR A 134 -14.91 20.56 -34.46
N ILE A 135 -15.58 19.94 -33.50
CA ILE A 135 -15.58 18.50 -33.32
C ILE A 135 -17.02 18.01 -33.35
N THR A 136 -17.26 16.93 -34.09
CA THR A 136 -18.56 16.30 -34.25
C THR A 136 -18.54 14.91 -33.68
N ILE A 137 -19.55 14.54 -32.88
CA ILE A 137 -19.75 13.21 -32.33
C ILE A 137 -21.12 12.71 -32.80
N GLN A 138 -21.18 11.54 -33.42
CA GLN A 138 -22.41 10.96 -33.93
C GLN A 138 -22.53 9.50 -33.54
N ASP A 139 -23.70 9.09 -33.05
CA ASP A 139 -24.08 7.71 -32.79
C ASP A 139 -25.23 7.26 -33.70
N THR A 140 -25.34 5.95 -33.84
CA THR A 140 -26.46 5.29 -34.58
C THR A 140 -27.45 4.68 -33.57
N GLY A 141 -27.59 5.30 -32.38
CA GLY A 141 -28.40 4.81 -31.28
C GLY A 141 -29.90 5.09 -31.42
N ILE A 142 -30.59 5.05 -30.28
CA ILE A 142 -32.05 5.18 -30.20
C ILE A 142 -32.57 6.55 -30.65
N GLY A 143 -31.75 7.59 -30.59
CA GLY A 143 -32.15 8.97 -30.89
C GLY A 143 -33.18 9.51 -29.91
N MET A 144 -33.74 10.70 -30.24
CA MET A 144 -34.68 11.39 -29.38
C MET A 144 -35.83 12.02 -30.20
N THR A 145 -37.03 12.01 -29.64
CA THR A 145 -38.18 12.83 -30.09
C THR A 145 -38.03 14.28 -29.65
N GLN A 146 -38.91 15.16 -30.10
CA GLN A 146 -38.92 16.57 -29.67
C GLN A 146 -39.09 16.68 -28.15
N GLU A 147 -40.05 15.92 -27.58
CA GLU A 147 -40.33 15.89 -26.16
C GLU A 147 -39.14 15.37 -25.35
N GLU A 148 -38.46 14.37 -25.87
CA GLU A 148 -37.26 13.84 -25.25
C GLU A 148 -36.07 14.82 -25.32
N LEU A 149 -35.91 15.57 -26.43
CA LEU A 149 -34.91 16.65 -26.52
C LEU A 149 -35.17 17.74 -25.48
N VAL A 150 -36.41 18.21 -25.36
CA VAL A 150 -36.81 19.19 -24.31
C VAL A 150 -36.53 18.61 -22.92
N SER A 151 -36.94 17.40 -22.67
CA SER A 151 -36.86 16.77 -21.37
C SER A 151 -35.43 16.40 -20.93
N ASN A 152 -34.64 15.83 -21.86
CA ASN A 152 -33.29 15.32 -21.52
C ASN A 152 -32.18 16.36 -21.65
N LEU A 153 -32.27 17.27 -22.62
CA LEU A 153 -31.27 18.32 -22.81
C LEU A 153 -31.69 19.67 -22.23
N GLY A 154 -33.00 19.89 -21.98
CA GLY A 154 -33.53 21.12 -21.38
C GLY A 154 -33.62 21.08 -19.85
N THR A 155 -33.38 19.93 -19.20
CA THR A 155 -33.43 19.80 -17.75
C THR A 155 -32.10 19.31 -17.19
N ILE A 156 -31.39 20.15 -16.43
CA ILE A 156 -30.10 19.81 -15.81
C ILE A 156 -30.31 18.73 -14.74
N ALA A 157 -29.39 17.79 -14.66
CA ALA A 157 -29.43 16.64 -13.75
C ALA A 157 -30.57 15.64 -13.99
N ARG A 158 -31.23 15.71 -15.14
CA ARG A 158 -32.18 14.69 -15.59
C ARG A 158 -31.46 13.68 -16.50
N SER A 159 -31.47 12.42 -16.10
CA SER A 159 -30.87 11.35 -16.90
C SER A 159 -31.94 10.48 -17.54
N GLY A 160 -32.03 10.50 -18.86
CA GLY A 160 -32.85 9.54 -19.63
C GLY A 160 -32.32 8.10 -19.48
N SER A 161 -31.05 7.93 -19.18
CA SER A 161 -30.47 6.60 -18.87
C SER A 161 -30.88 6.10 -17.50
N LYS A 162 -31.04 6.97 -16.51
CA LYS A 162 -31.57 6.59 -15.19
C LYS A 162 -33.02 6.12 -15.26
N ALA A 163 -33.88 6.84 -15.98
CA ALA A 163 -35.27 6.44 -16.21
C ALA A 163 -35.34 5.04 -16.88
N PHE A 164 -34.44 4.77 -17.81
CA PHE A 164 -34.35 3.45 -18.45
C PHE A 164 -33.87 2.37 -17.47
N LEU A 165 -32.88 2.66 -16.62
CA LEU A 165 -32.41 1.77 -15.55
C LEU A 165 -33.52 1.43 -14.55
N ASP A 166 -34.29 2.43 -14.14
CA ASP A 166 -35.43 2.26 -13.22
C ASP A 166 -36.52 1.35 -13.82
N ALA A 167 -36.72 1.40 -15.14
CA ALA A 167 -37.60 0.50 -15.87
C ALA A 167 -37.08 -0.94 -15.99
N LEU A 168 -35.77 -1.14 -15.89
CA LEU A 168 -35.09 -2.44 -15.98
C LEU A 168 -34.88 -3.13 -14.62
N GLN A 169 -35.53 -2.73 -13.55
CA GLN A 169 -35.29 -3.15 -12.14
C GLN A 169 -35.09 -4.67 -11.89
N ASN A 170 -35.43 -5.52 -12.86
CA ASN A 170 -35.27 -6.98 -12.74
C ASN A 170 -34.24 -7.59 -13.73
N GLN A 171 -33.49 -6.76 -14.47
CA GLN A 171 -32.52 -7.24 -15.47
C GLN A 171 -31.12 -6.69 -15.18
N ALA A 172 -30.43 -7.30 -14.23
CA ALA A 172 -29.11 -6.86 -13.77
C ALA A 172 -28.06 -6.76 -14.89
N GLU A 173 -28.11 -7.67 -15.89
CA GLU A 173 -27.15 -7.69 -16.99
C GLU A 173 -27.34 -6.51 -17.96
N ALA A 174 -28.55 -6.04 -18.21
CA ALA A 174 -28.81 -4.88 -19.05
C ALA A 174 -28.47 -3.58 -18.32
N SER A 175 -28.69 -3.52 -17.01
CA SER A 175 -28.41 -2.34 -16.20
C SER A 175 -26.90 -2.07 -16.05
N SER A 176 -26.07 -3.10 -16.03
CA SER A 176 -24.61 -2.99 -15.87
C SER A 176 -23.93 -2.36 -17.10
N LYS A 177 -24.57 -2.31 -18.25
CA LYS A 177 -24.03 -1.78 -19.50
C LYS A 177 -24.25 -0.26 -19.68
N ILE A 178 -25.13 0.35 -18.92
CA ILE A 178 -25.43 1.78 -18.96
C ILE A 178 -24.40 2.57 -18.17
N ILE A 179 -23.80 3.59 -18.79
CA ILE A 179 -22.70 4.38 -18.21
C ILE A 179 -23.22 5.65 -17.53
N GLY A 180 -24.13 6.40 -18.18
CA GLY A 180 -24.58 7.72 -17.75
C GLY A 180 -25.72 7.67 -16.74
N GLN A 181 -25.46 8.14 -15.50
CA GLN A 181 -26.45 8.11 -14.41
C GLN A 181 -26.84 9.50 -13.88
N PHE A 182 -25.97 10.49 -14.05
CA PHE A 182 -26.10 11.78 -13.35
C PHE A 182 -26.83 12.86 -14.11
N GLY A 183 -26.99 12.76 -15.44
CA GLY A 183 -27.69 13.74 -16.26
C GLY A 183 -26.98 15.09 -16.40
N VAL A 184 -25.68 15.15 -16.16
CA VAL A 184 -24.86 16.37 -16.28
C VAL A 184 -23.78 16.27 -17.35
N GLY A 185 -23.43 15.07 -17.79
CA GLY A 185 -22.32 14.82 -18.72
C GLY A 185 -22.41 15.58 -20.04
N PHE A 186 -23.61 15.73 -20.61
CA PHE A 186 -23.83 16.47 -21.85
C PHE A 186 -23.38 17.93 -21.74
N TYR A 187 -23.64 18.58 -20.61
CA TYR A 187 -23.31 20.01 -20.43
C TYR A 187 -21.81 20.27 -20.29
N SER A 188 -20.99 19.24 -20.15
CA SER A 188 -19.54 19.36 -20.23
C SER A 188 -19.06 19.91 -21.58
N ALA A 189 -19.85 19.77 -22.63
CA ALA A 189 -19.58 20.36 -23.95
C ALA A 189 -19.42 21.88 -23.86
N PHE A 190 -20.17 22.59 -22.98
CA PHE A 190 -20.07 24.03 -22.82
C PHE A 190 -18.78 24.51 -22.13
N MET A 191 -17.99 23.62 -21.57
CA MET A 191 -16.62 23.96 -21.13
C MET A 191 -15.77 24.45 -22.30
N VAL A 192 -15.94 23.83 -23.46
CA VAL A 192 -15.09 24.00 -24.66
C VAL A 192 -15.81 24.66 -25.81
N ALA A 193 -17.14 24.78 -25.78
CA ALA A 193 -17.97 25.24 -26.87
C ALA A 193 -18.48 26.70 -26.68
N ASP A 194 -18.43 27.47 -27.74
CA ASP A 194 -19.21 28.71 -27.88
C ASP A 194 -20.65 28.41 -28.28
N ARG A 195 -20.89 27.32 -29.00
CA ARG A 195 -22.19 26.88 -29.46
C ARG A 195 -22.21 25.37 -29.66
N VAL A 196 -23.31 24.71 -29.29
CA VAL A 196 -23.57 23.29 -29.49
C VAL A 196 -24.82 23.10 -30.33
N GLU A 197 -24.71 22.34 -31.41
CA GLU A 197 -25.83 21.92 -32.28
C GLU A 197 -26.04 20.41 -32.11
N VAL A 198 -27.27 19.99 -31.91
CA VAL A 198 -27.65 18.57 -31.81
C VAL A 198 -28.70 18.26 -32.85
N TYR A 199 -28.42 17.27 -33.71
CA TYR A 199 -29.41 16.71 -34.63
C TYR A 199 -29.79 15.33 -34.14
N SER A 200 -31.07 15.06 -33.96
CA SER A 200 -31.52 13.74 -33.46
C SER A 200 -32.80 13.31 -34.14
N ARG A 201 -32.90 12.01 -34.39
CA ARG A 201 -34.11 11.35 -34.86
C ARG A 201 -34.32 10.07 -34.11
N SER A 202 -35.49 9.89 -33.52
CA SER A 202 -35.85 8.69 -32.79
C SER A 202 -35.89 7.46 -33.73
N ALA A 203 -35.51 6.30 -33.19
CA ALA A 203 -35.62 5.00 -33.87
C ALA A 203 -37.09 4.50 -34.00
N SER A 204 -38.06 5.22 -33.43
CA SER A 204 -39.46 4.90 -33.59
C SER A 204 -39.90 5.18 -35.02
N PRO A 205 -40.67 4.25 -35.67
CA PRO A 205 -41.08 4.39 -37.03
C PRO A 205 -41.83 5.68 -37.30
N GLY A 206 -41.47 6.37 -38.40
CA GLY A 206 -42.13 7.62 -38.79
C GLY A 206 -41.72 8.87 -38.02
N SER A 207 -40.76 8.80 -37.10
CA SER A 207 -40.30 9.97 -36.31
C SER A 207 -39.58 10.98 -37.20
N PRO A 208 -39.93 12.29 -37.12
CA PRO A 208 -39.20 13.36 -37.77
C PRO A 208 -37.85 13.59 -37.12
N GLY A 209 -36.96 14.30 -37.87
CA GLY A 209 -35.69 14.77 -37.32
C GLY A 209 -35.80 16.17 -36.75
N TYR A 210 -34.99 16.44 -35.73
CA TYR A 210 -34.97 17.76 -35.06
C TYR A 210 -33.55 18.28 -34.93
N GLN A 211 -33.40 19.59 -34.94
CA GLN A 211 -32.23 20.34 -34.51
C GLN A 211 -32.51 20.98 -33.16
N TRP A 212 -31.59 20.80 -32.24
CA TRP A 212 -31.53 21.54 -30.96
C TRP A 212 -30.25 22.39 -30.98
N LEU A 213 -30.36 23.64 -30.54
CA LEU A 213 -29.28 24.62 -30.59
C LEU A 213 -29.19 25.39 -29.27
N SER A 214 -27.99 25.56 -28.72
CA SER A 214 -27.75 26.44 -27.57
C SER A 214 -26.31 26.96 -27.54
N ASP A 215 -26.17 28.18 -27.03
CA ASP A 215 -24.89 28.83 -26.70
C ASP A 215 -24.51 28.69 -25.20
N GLY A 216 -25.30 27.96 -24.42
CA GLY A 216 -25.07 27.80 -22.97
C GLY A 216 -25.54 29.00 -22.15
N SER A 217 -26.24 30.00 -22.73
CA SER A 217 -26.73 31.18 -22.01
C SER A 217 -27.94 30.92 -21.09
N GLY A 218 -28.44 29.66 -21.09
CA GLY A 218 -29.61 29.23 -20.31
C GLY A 218 -30.90 29.10 -21.15
N ALA A 219 -30.81 29.32 -22.48
CA ALA A 219 -31.88 29.09 -23.43
C ALA A 219 -31.40 28.11 -24.52
N PHE A 220 -32.37 27.49 -25.19
CA PHE A 220 -32.14 26.64 -26.36
C PHE A 220 -33.29 26.78 -27.36
N GLU A 221 -33.00 26.46 -28.62
CA GLU A 221 -33.95 26.50 -29.72
C GLU A 221 -34.12 25.08 -30.27
N ILE A 222 -35.33 24.73 -30.70
CA ILE A 222 -35.61 23.48 -31.39
C ILE A 222 -36.34 23.77 -32.69
N ALA A 223 -35.93 23.14 -33.78
CA ALA A 223 -36.61 23.21 -35.06
C ALA A 223 -36.66 21.79 -35.68
N GLU A 224 -37.68 21.55 -36.50
CA GLU A 224 -37.73 20.34 -37.34
C GLU A 224 -36.65 20.43 -38.40
N ALA A 225 -35.97 19.32 -38.66
CA ALA A 225 -34.84 19.24 -39.61
C ALA A 225 -34.98 18.02 -40.55
N SER A 226 -34.70 18.25 -41.82
CA SER A 226 -34.69 17.21 -42.84
C SER A 226 -33.31 16.56 -42.96
N GLY A 227 -33.26 15.29 -43.46
CA GLY A 227 -32.02 14.58 -43.71
C GLY A 227 -31.29 14.05 -42.46
N VAL A 228 -31.94 14.12 -41.31
CA VAL A 228 -31.37 13.60 -40.03
C VAL A 228 -31.45 12.07 -40.02
N ARG A 229 -30.31 11.41 -39.80
CA ARG A 229 -30.26 9.96 -39.60
C ARG A 229 -30.76 9.56 -38.24
N THR A 230 -31.26 8.33 -38.10
CA THR A 230 -31.59 7.74 -36.79
C THR A 230 -30.36 7.74 -35.89
N GLY A 231 -30.54 8.16 -34.63
CA GLY A 231 -29.46 8.38 -33.68
C GLY A 231 -29.30 9.85 -33.35
N THR A 232 -28.13 10.24 -32.85
CA THR A 232 -27.84 11.60 -32.43
C THR A 232 -26.48 12.06 -32.94
N LYS A 233 -26.43 13.28 -33.52
CA LYS A 233 -25.21 13.96 -33.97
C LYS A 233 -25.04 15.25 -33.19
N ILE A 234 -23.92 15.47 -32.56
CA ILE A 234 -23.55 16.64 -31.78
C ILE A 234 -22.40 17.36 -32.47
N ILE A 235 -22.60 18.63 -32.85
CA ILE A 235 -21.55 19.48 -33.43
C ILE A 235 -21.17 20.51 -32.38
N ILE A 236 -19.91 20.57 -32.01
CA ILE A 236 -19.35 21.45 -31.00
C ILE A 236 -18.50 22.49 -31.71
N HIS A 237 -18.94 23.77 -31.65
CA HIS A 237 -18.15 24.88 -32.12
C HIS A 237 -17.22 25.35 -31.02
N LEU A 238 -15.94 25.05 -31.18
CA LEU A 238 -14.92 25.21 -30.13
C LEU A 238 -14.59 26.70 -29.91
N LYS A 239 -14.44 27.06 -28.62
CA LYS A 239 -13.87 28.32 -28.19
C LYS A 239 -12.48 28.54 -28.74
N SER A 240 -12.03 29.76 -28.85
CA SER A 240 -10.69 30.08 -29.37
C SER A 240 -9.54 29.46 -28.56
N ASP A 241 -9.72 29.37 -27.25
CA ASP A 241 -8.75 28.74 -26.31
C ASP A 241 -8.84 27.20 -26.24
N CYS A 242 -9.81 26.60 -26.92
CA CYS A 242 -10.05 25.15 -26.93
C CYS A 242 -9.87 24.51 -28.33
N ARG A 243 -9.25 25.21 -29.26
CA ARG A 243 -9.03 24.75 -30.64
C ARG A 243 -8.15 23.50 -30.74
N GLU A 244 -7.42 23.14 -29.69
CA GLU A 244 -6.68 21.88 -29.62
C GLU A 244 -7.55 20.66 -29.90
N PHE A 245 -8.82 20.68 -29.51
CA PHE A 245 -9.77 19.58 -29.73
C PHE A 245 -10.32 19.49 -31.16
N ALA A 246 -9.96 20.41 -32.05
CA ALA A 246 -10.17 20.28 -33.49
C ALA A 246 -9.04 19.46 -34.15
N SER A 247 -7.99 19.09 -33.42
CA SER A 247 -6.88 18.27 -33.90
C SER A 247 -7.17 16.78 -33.71
N GLU A 248 -6.97 15.99 -34.77
CA GLU A 248 -7.13 14.54 -34.72
C GLU A 248 -6.20 13.90 -33.67
N ALA A 249 -4.94 14.35 -33.61
CA ALA A 249 -3.97 13.79 -32.68
C ALA A 249 -4.42 13.96 -31.22
N ARG A 250 -4.88 15.16 -30.85
CA ARG A 250 -5.35 15.44 -29.49
C ARG A 250 -6.59 14.62 -29.13
N VAL A 251 -7.55 14.52 -30.03
CA VAL A 251 -8.77 13.72 -29.84
C VAL A 251 -8.43 12.24 -29.73
N ARG A 252 -7.49 11.76 -30.53
CA ARG A 252 -6.99 10.38 -30.46
C ARG A 252 -6.44 10.04 -29.08
N ASP A 253 -5.60 10.91 -28.51
CA ASP A 253 -5.02 10.71 -27.19
C ASP A 253 -6.11 10.63 -26.10
N VAL A 254 -7.09 11.51 -26.16
CA VAL A 254 -8.21 11.53 -25.19
C VAL A 254 -9.08 10.27 -25.32
N VAL A 255 -9.42 9.85 -26.53
CA VAL A 255 -10.21 8.64 -26.78
C VAL A 255 -9.45 7.40 -26.30
N THR A 256 -8.17 7.29 -26.61
CA THR A 256 -7.32 6.18 -26.14
C THR A 256 -7.23 6.13 -24.63
N LYS A 257 -7.13 7.29 -23.99
CA LYS A 257 -7.03 7.39 -22.53
C LYS A 257 -8.31 6.93 -21.82
N TYR A 258 -9.48 7.44 -22.23
CA TYR A 258 -10.71 7.29 -21.45
C TYR A 258 -11.72 6.29 -22.02
N SER A 259 -11.76 6.08 -23.32
CA SER A 259 -12.87 5.43 -24.03
C SER A 259 -12.43 4.23 -24.87
N ASN A 260 -11.22 3.74 -24.70
CA ASN A 260 -10.66 2.65 -25.52
C ASN A 260 -11.44 1.33 -25.41
N PHE A 261 -12.15 1.14 -24.30
CA PHE A 261 -12.88 -0.10 -23.98
C PHE A 261 -14.39 0.01 -24.11
N VAL A 262 -14.90 1.06 -24.75
CA VAL A 262 -16.34 1.20 -25.05
C VAL A 262 -16.80 0.01 -25.89
N SER A 263 -18.00 -0.49 -25.60
CA SER A 263 -18.50 -1.76 -26.17
C SER A 263 -18.81 -1.72 -27.65
N PHE A 264 -18.94 -0.52 -28.21
CA PHE A 264 -19.31 -0.33 -29.62
C PHE A 264 -18.13 0.14 -30.46
N PRO A 265 -18.10 -0.15 -31.75
CA PRO A 265 -17.12 0.39 -32.68
C PRO A 265 -17.05 1.92 -32.63
N LEU A 266 -15.86 2.46 -32.40
CA LEU A 266 -15.59 3.88 -32.30
C LEU A 266 -14.61 4.28 -33.40
N TYR A 267 -14.97 5.28 -34.19
CA TYR A 267 -14.19 5.77 -35.31
C TYR A 267 -13.82 7.24 -35.11
N LEU A 268 -12.60 7.61 -35.47
CA LEU A 268 -12.13 8.98 -35.55
C LEU A 268 -11.71 9.29 -36.96
N ASN A 269 -12.37 10.23 -37.61
CA ASN A 269 -12.14 10.57 -39.03
C ASN A 269 -12.14 9.33 -39.93
N GLY A 270 -13.08 8.40 -39.68
CA GLY A 270 -13.25 7.17 -40.45
C GLY A 270 -12.29 6.02 -40.08
N ARG A 271 -11.36 6.21 -39.15
CA ARG A 271 -10.43 5.17 -38.67
C ARG A 271 -10.89 4.58 -37.36
N ARG A 272 -10.93 3.24 -37.29
CA ARG A 272 -11.27 2.53 -36.06
C ARG A 272 -10.27 2.83 -34.93
N MET A 273 -10.77 3.18 -33.76
CA MET A 273 -9.97 3.55 -32.58
C MET A 273 -9.85 2.41 -31.56
N ASN A 274 -10.96 1.85 -31.13
CA ASN A 274 -11.02 0.86 -30.07
C ASN A 274 -10.86 -0.56 -30.63
N THR A 275 -9.62 -1.03 -30.72
CA THR A 275 -9.29 -2.38 -31.17
C THR A 275 -9.07 -3.36 -30.03
N LEU A 276 -8.75 -2.87 -28.84
CA LEU A 276 -8.52 -3.68 -27.65
C LEU A 276 -9.84 -4.09 -26.98
N GLN A 277 -9.91 -5.33 -26.54
CA GLN A 277 -11.04 -5.84 -25.79
C GLN A 277 -10.84 -5.63 -24.29
N ALA A 278 -11.93 -5.37 -23.56
CA ALA A 278 -11.94 -5.32 -22.09
C ALA A 278 -11.89 -6.76 -21.56
N ILE A 279 -10.72 -7.39 -21.62
CA ILE A 279 -10.57 -8.82 -21.29
C ILE A 279 -10.91 -9.12 -19.83
N TRP A 280 -10.87 -8.15 -18.90
CA TRP A 280 -11.30 -8.33 -17.52
C TRP A 280 -12.81 -8.58 -17.36
N MET A 281 -13.60 -8.28 -18.41
CA MET A 281 -15.04 -8.56 -18.47
C MET A 281 -15.36 -9.95 -19.05
N MET A 282 -14.43 -10.56 -19.76
CA MET A 282 -14.59 -11.86 -20.43
C MET A 282 -14.51 -13.02 -19.41
N ASP A 283 -14.96 -14.19 -19.78
CA ASP A 283 -14.70 -15.41 -19.00
C ASP A 283 -13.19 -15.75 -19.09
N PRO A 284 -12.51 -16.06 -17.97
CA PRO A 284 -11.11 -16.44 -17.99
C PRO A 284 -10.75 -17.59 -18.92
N LYS A 285 -11.71 -18.48 -19.20
CA LYS A 285 -11.50 -19.62 -20.12
C LYS A 285 -11.41 -19.23 -21.60
N ASP A 286 -12.00 -18.09 -21.93
CA ASP A 286 -12.07 -17.61 -23.31
C ASP A 286 -10.89 -16.68 -23.67
N ILE A 287 -9.97 -16.44 -22.71
CA ILE A 287 -8.82 -15.56 -22.87
C ILE A 287 -7.56 -16.40 -23.10
N GLY A 288 -6.95 -16.23 -24.28
CA GLY A 288 -5.67 -16.86 -24.60
C GLY A 288 -4.48 -16.14 -23.95
N GLU A 289 -3.38 -16.88 -23.83
CA GLU A 289 -2.13 -16.34 -23.23
C GLU A 289 -1.64 -15.10 -24.00
N TRP A 290 -1.71 -15.11 -25.32
CA TRP A 290 -1.32 -13.98 -26.17
C TRP A 290 -2.14 -12.70 -25.89
N GLN A 291 -3.45 -12.84 -25.56
CA GLN A 291 -4.31 -11.71 -25.20
C GLN A 291 -3.89 -11.11 -23.85
N HIS A 292 -3.49 -11.96 -22.89
CA HIS A 292 -2.93 -11.49 -21.62
C HIS A 292 -1.60 -10.76 -21.83
N GLU A 293 -0.71 -11.27 -22.68
CA GLU A 293 0.57 -10.61 -22.98
C GLU A 293 0.37 -9.25 -23.66
N GLU A 294 -0.52 -9.18 -24.66
CA GLU A 294 -0.84 -7.94 -25.37
C GLU A 294 -1.45 -6.90 -24.44
N PHE A 295 -2.42 -7.33 -23.64
CA PHE A 295 -3.08 -6.45 -22.67
C PHE A 295 -2.12 -5.99 -21.56
N TYR A 296 -1.27 -6.89 -21.06
CA TYR A 296 -0.25 -6.55 -20.08
C TYR A 296 0.72 -5.48 -20.62
N ARG A 297 1.23 -5.65 -21.84
CA ARG A 297 2.10 -4.67 -22.46
C ARG A 297 1.44 -3.31 -22.62
N TYR A 298 0.17 -3.30 -22.93
CA TYR A 298 -0.61 -2.07 -23.04
C TYR A 298 -0.78 -1.38 -21.67
N ILE A 299 -1.24 -2.10 -20.65
CA ILE A 299 -1.57 -1.50 -19.35
C ILE A 299 -0.34 -1.16 -18.52
N ALA A 300 0.69 -1.99 -18.58
CA ALA A 300 1.94 -1.80 -17.83
C ALA A 300 2.97 -0.95 -18.58
N GLN A 301 2.74 -0.68 -19.87
CA GLN A 301 3.74 -0.06 -20.77
C GLN A 301 5.09 -0.78 -20.71
N ALA A 302 5.05 -2.11 -20.62
CA ALA A 302 6.19 -2.99 -20.43
C ALA A 302 6.49 -3.79 -21.69
N TYR A 303 7.72 -4.27 -21.79
CA TYR A 303 8.18 -5.09 -22.93
C TYR A 303 8.38 -6.55 -22.54
N ASP A 304 8.34 -6.87 -21.26
CA ASP A 304 8.44 -8.22 -20.70
C ASP A 304 7.08 -8.95 -20.73
N ARG A 305 7.06 -10.15 -20.17
CA ARG A 305 5.86 -10.96 -19.98
C ARG A 305 5.39 -10.89 -18.52
N PRO A 306 4.12 -11.16 -18.24
CA PRO A 306 3.68 -11.30 -16.86
C PRO A 306 4.19 -12.63 -16.27
N ARG A 307 4.83 -12.57 -15.10
CA ARG A 307 5.22 -13.75 -14.31
C ARG A 307 4.01 -14.48 -13.77
N TYR A 308 3.05 -13.70 -13.25
CA TYR A 308 1.76 -14.19 -12.76
C TYR A 308 0.63 -13.35 -13.30
N THR A 309 -0.49 -14.01 -13.54
CA THR A 309 -1.76 -13.41 -13.95
C THR A 309 -2.86 -13.87 -13.01
N LEU A 310 -3.60 -12.91 -12.44
CA LEU A 310 -4.80 -13.16 -11.66
C LEU A 310 -5.99 -12.49 -12.32
N HIS A 311 -6.92 -13.28 -12.85
CA HIS A 311 -8.24 -12.81 -13.26
C HIS A 311 -9.21 -13.05 -12.10
N TYR A 312 -9.83 -11.98 -11.57
CA TYR A 312 -10.71 -12.08 -10.43
C TYR A 312 -12.03 -11.36 -10.70
N LYS A 313 -13.13 -12.10 -10.51
CA LYS A 313 -14.50 -11.63 -10.62
C LYS A 313 -15.28 -11.99 -9.38
N THR A 314 -16.10 -11.09 -8.88
CA THR A 314 -17.07 -11.32 -7.81
C THR A 314 -18.20 -10.31 -7.89
N ASP A 315 -19.38 -10.71 -7.43
CA ASP A 315 -20.56 -9.85 -7.33
C ASP A 315 -20.88 -9.49 -5.88
N ALA A 316 -20.23 -10.13 -4.91
CA ALA A 316 -20.43 -9.88 -3.49
C ALA A 316 -19.09 -9.95 -2.74
N PRO A 317 -18.84 -9.08 -1.75
CA PRO A 317 -19.69 -8.02 -1.22
C PRO A 317 -19.72 -6.73 -2.06
N LEU A 318 -18.94 -6.65 -3.11
CA LEU A 318 -18.86 -5.60 -4.12
C LEU A 318 -18.78 -6.25 -5.49
N ASN A 319 -19.32 -5.57 -6.49
CA ASN A 319 -19.15 -5.99 -7.89
C ASN A 319 -17.74 -5.61 -8.34
N ILE A 320 -16.90 -6.61 -8.56
CA ILE A 320 -15.50 -6.42 -8.97
C ILE A 320 -15.22 -7.26 -10.21
N ARG A 321 -14.65 -6.64 -11.23
CA ARG A 321 -14.07 -7.26 -12.41
C ARG A 321 -12.63 -6.79 -12.52
N SER A 322 -11.66 -7.69 -12.42
CA SER A 322 -10.27 -7.28 -12.35
C SER A 322 -9.33 -8.27 -13.00
N ILE A 323 -8.24 -7.74 -13.51
CA ILE A 323 -7.07 -8.49 -13.95
C ILE A 323 -5.84 -7.86 -13.33
N PHE A 324 -5.02 -8.70 -12.70
CA PHE A 324 -3.75 -8.31 -12.10
C PHE A 324 -2.60 -9.09 -12.69
N TYR A 325 -1.49 -8.40 -12.90
CA TYR A 325 -0.25 -8.96 -13.40
C TYR A 325 0.90 -8.64 -12.45
N VAL A 326 1.81 -9.59 -12.33
CA VAL A 326 3.13 -9.39 -11.74
C VAL A 326 4.16 -9.38 -12.86
N PRO A 327 4.97 -8.33 -13.02
CA PRO A 327 6.04 -8.31 -14.01
C PRO A 327 7.03 -9.46 -13.83
N ASP A 328 7.60 -9.98 -14.92
CA ASP A 328 8.67 -10.98 -14.84
C ASP A 328 10.01 -10.33 -14.51
N THR A 329 10.22 -9.11 -14.96
CA THR A 329 11.43 -8.34 -14.70
C THR A 329 11.51 -7.94 -13.22
N LYS A 330 12.69 -8.17 -12.63
CA LYS A 330 12.98 -7.74 -11.24
C LYS A 330 12.76 -6.23 -11.08
N PRO A 331 12.09 -5.79 -10.00
CA PRO A 331 11.90 -4.37 -9.75
C PRO A 331 13.23 -3.62 -9.64
N SER A 332 13.34 -2.49 -10.33
CA SER A 332 14.48 -1.60 -10.19
C SER A 332 14.44 -0.84 -8.87
N VAL A 333 15.55 -0.20 -8.50
CA VAL A 333 15.61 0.67 -7.31
C VAL A 333 14.56 1.78 -7.38
N PHE A 334 14.24 2.26 -8.58
CA PHE A 334 13.18 3.26 -8.80
C PHE A 334 11.78 2.69 -8.59
N ASP A 335 11.54 1.43 -8.95
CA ASP A 335 10.24 0.77 -8.71
C ASP A 335 9.98 0.49 -7.23
N VAL A 336 11.05 0.36 -6.44
CA VAL A 336 10.99 0.23 -4.98
C VAL A 336 10.66 1.56 -4.31
N SER A 337 10.92 2.70 -4.98
CA SER A 337 10.60 4.02 -4.47
C SER A 337 9.09 4.16 -4.17
N ARG A 338 8.77 4.73 -3.01
CA ARG A 338 7.38 5.01 -2.59
C ARG A 338 6.68 6.07 -3.42
N GLU A 339 7.44 6.85 -4.20
CA GLU A 339 6.91 7.91 -5.07
C GLU A 339 6.26 7.38 -6.33
N LEU A 340 6.65 6.18 -6.79
CA LEU A 340 5.96 5.47 -7.86
C LEU A 340 4.68 4.82 -7.29
N GLY A 341 3.58 5.55 -7.37
CA GLY A 341 2.26 5.07 -6.94
C GLY A 341 1.83 3.77 -7.64
N SER A 342 0.70 3.23 -7.19
CA SER A 342 0.05 2.05 -7.82
C SER A 342 -0.03 2.22 -9.34
N SER A 343 0.29 1.16 -10.08
CA SER A 343 0.13 1.11 -11.54
C SER A 343 -1.12 0.31 -11.94
N VAL A 344 -2.12 0.27 -11.07
CA VAL A 344 -3.43 -0.31 -11.33
C VAL A 344 -4.39 0.79 -11.73
N ALA A 345 -5.02 0.63 -12.90
CA ALA A 345 -6.02 1.55 -13.40
C ALA A 345 -7.40 1.20 -12.83
N LEU A 346 -8.16 2.24 -12.46
CA LEU A 346 -9.51 2.10 -11.97
C LEU A 346 -10.51 2.49 -13.04
N TYR A 347 -11.42 1.58 -13.32
CA TYR A 347 -12.55 1.77 -14.24
C TYR A 347 -13.87 1.67 -13.50
N SER A 348 -14.89 2.28 -14.04
CA SER A 348 -16.28 2.03 -13.71
C SER A 348 -17.04 1.85 -15.01
N ARG A 349 -17.63 0.66 -15.20
CA ARG A 349 -18.37 0.29 -16.41
C ARG A 349 -17.55 0.52 -17.70
N LYS A 350 -16.29 0.06 -17.68
CA LYS A 350 -15.30 0.19 -18.78
C LYS A 350 -14.86 1.62 -19.10
N VAL A 351 -15.26 2.62 -18.33
CA VAL A 351 -14.81 4.01 -18.46
C VAL A 351 -13.71 4.27 -17.45
N LEU A 352 -12.59 4.83 -17.89
CA LEU A 352 -11.46 5.12 -17.03
C LEU A 352 -11.82 6.23 -16.03
N ILE A 353 -11.57 5.93 -14.75
CA ILE A 353 -11.71 6.86 -13.61
C ILE A 353 -10.33 7.40 -13.21
N GLN A 354 -9.37 6.52 -13.00
CA GLN A 354 -7.99 6.87 -12.65
C GLN A 354 -7.00 5.94 -13.33
N THR A 355 -5.97 6.48 -13.96
CA THR A 355 -4.89 5.71 -14.59
C THR A 355 -4.00 5.04 -13.57
N LYS A 356 -3.83 5.66 -12.40
CA LYS A 356 -3.04 5.17 -11.27
C LYS A 356 -3.85 5.35 -9.99
N ALA A 357 -4.62 4.35 -9.65
CA ALA A 357 -5.46 4.38 -8.46
C ALA A 357 -4.64 3.97 -7.23
N THR A 358 -4.19 4.94 -6.45
CA THR A 358 -3.32 4.74 -5.27
C THR A 358 -4.07 4.17 -4.08
N ASP A 359 -5.39 4.34 -4.02
CA ASP A 359 -6.19 4.04 -2.83
C ASP A 359 -6.86 2.66 -2.84
N ILE A 360 -6.85 1.97 -3.99
CA ILE A 360 -7.52 0.67 -4.16
C ILE A 360 -6.67 -0.53 -3.77
N LEU A 361 -5.34 -0.37 -3.67
CA LEU A 361 -4.42 -1.37 -3.16
C LEU A 361 -3.54 -0.77 -2.06
N PRO A 362 -3.11 -1.55 -1.06
CA PRO A 362 -2.14 -1.09 -0.09
C PRO A 362 -0.79 -0.83 -0.75
N LYS A 363 0.00 0.09 -0.20
CA LYS A 363 1.27 0.55 -0.79
C LYS A 363 2.29 -0.57 -1.02
N TRP A 364 2.28 -1.60 -0.20
CA TRP A 364 3.19 -2.73 -0.38
C TRP A 364 2.90 -3.56 -1.64
N LEU A 365 1.69 -3.47 -2.21
CA LEU A 365 1.33 -4.13 -3.47
C LEU A 365 1.57 -3.25 -4.72
N ARG A 366 2.34 -2.16 -4.62
CA ARG A 366 2.58 -1.23 -5.75
C ARG A 366 3.30 -1.84 -6.96
N PHE A 367 3.90 -3.01 -6.81
CA PHE A 367 4.47 -3.76 -7.94
C PHE A 367 3.42 -4.41 -8.84
N ILE A 368 2.17 -4.50 -8.40
CA ILE A 368 1.06 -5.05 -9.19
C ILE A 368 0.71 -4.09 -10.31
N ARG A 369 0.45 -4.65 -11.48
CA ARG A 369 -0.06 -3.97 -12.68
C ARG A 369 -1.45 -4.51 -12.99
N GLY A 370 -2.31 -3.71 -13.62
CA GLY A 370 -3.60 -4.24 -14.03
C GLY A 370 -4.73 -3.26 -14.01
N VAL A 371 -5.94 -3.82 -13.96
CA VAL A 371 -7.20 -3.07 -14.02
C VAL A 371 -8.17 -3.60 -12.96
N VAL A 372 -8.85 -2.68 -12.31
CA VAL A 372 -10.03 -2.93 -11.47
C VAL A 372 -11.19 -2.15 -12.06
N ASP A 373 -12.29 -2.82 -12.35
CA ASP A 373 -13.56 -2.23 -12.77
C ASP A 373 -14.63 -2.60 -11.74
N SER A 374 -15.30 -1.60 -11.19
CA SER A 374 -16.39 -1.81 -10.23
C SER A 374 -17.48 -0.75 -10.42
N GLU A 375 -18.72 -1.22 -10.36
CA GLU A 375 -19.90 -0.38 -10.45
C GLU A 375 -20.27 0.27 -9.12
N ASP A 376 -19.83 -0.31 -8.01
CA ASP A 376 -20.18 0.11 -6.65
C ASP A 376 -19.29 1.24 -6.12
N ILE A 377 -18.31 1.70 -6.91
CA ILE A 377 -17.38 2.73 -6.50
C ILE A 377 -18.13 4.07 -6.37
N PRO A 378 -17.99 4.74 -5.21
CA PRO A 378 -18.61 6.04 -5.01
C PRO A 378 -17.88 7.10 -5.87
N LEU A 379 -18.54 7.53 -6.93
CA LEU A 379 -18.08 8.60 -7.80
C LEU A 379 -18.89 9.87 -7.54
N ASN A 380 -18.24 11.02 -7.63
CA ASN A 380 -18.91 12.29 -7.68
C ASN A 380 -19.55 12.52 -9.07
N LEU A 381 -20.21 13.67 -9.26
CA LEU A 381 -20.87 14.02 -10.53
C LEU A 381 -19.89 14.12 -11.70
N SER A 382 -18.61 14.45 -11.44
CA SER A 382 -17.54 14.50 -12.43
C SER A 382 -16.89 13.15 -12.72
N ARG A 383 -17.39 12.07 -12.14
CA ARG A 383 -16.80 10.72 -12.17
C ARG A 383 -15.37 10.65 -11.59
N GLU A 384 -15.08 11.52 -10.66
CA GLU A 384 -13.88 11.45 -9.86
C GLU A 384 -14.15 10.61 -8.61
N LEU A 385 -13.13 9.89 -8.14
CA LEU A 385 -13.25 9.03 -6.98
C LEU A 385 -13.46 9.85 -5.71
N LEU A 386 -14.47 9.49 -4.92
CA LEU A 386 -14.62 10.00 -3.57
C LEU A 386 -13.61 9.30 -2.66
N GLN A 387 -12.55 10.02 -2.30
CA GLN A 387 -11.47 9.53 -1.43
C GLN A 387 -12.01 9.14 -0.05
N GLU A 388 -11.32 8.19 0.61
CA GLU A 388 -11.57 7.76 1.99
C GLU A 388 -12.97 7.21 2.31
N SER A 389 -13.74 6.81 1.31
CA SER A 389 -15.03 6.17 1.56
C SER A 389 -14.87 4.78 2.19
N ALA A 390 -15.86 4.36 2.99
CA ALA A 390 -15.89 3.00 3.56
C ALA A 390 -15.86 1.92 2.47
N LEU A 391 -16.45 2.20 1.29
CA LEU A 391 -16.47 1.29 0.15
C LEU A 391 -15.08 1.12 -0.47
N ILE A 392 -14.27 2.19 -0.57
CA ILE A 392 -12.90 2.10 -1.07
C ILE A 392 -12.02 1.30 -0.11
N ARG A 393 -12.17 1.49 1.20
CA ARG A 393 -11.46 0.65 2.18
C ARG A 393 -11.85 -0.82 2.04
N LYS A 394 -13.15 -1.12 1.93
CA LYS A 394 -13.64 -2.47 1.73
C LYS A 394 -13.14 -3.09 0.41
N LEU A 395 -13.11 -2.32 -0.66
CA LEU A 395 -12.53 -2.75 -1.95
C LEU A 395 -11.05 -3.12 -1.78
N ARG A 396 -10.27 -2.26 -1.14
CA ARG A 396 -8.84 -2.50 -0.83
C ARG A 396 -8.64 -3.79 -0.05
N ASP A 397 -9.43 -4.01 1.00
CA ASP A 397 -9.34 -5.20 1.86
C ASP A 397 -9.65 -6.48 1.08
N VAL A 398 -10.72 -6.47 0.28
CA VAL A 398 -11.10 -7.61 -0.56
C VAL A 398 -10.02 -7.94 -1.58
N LEU A 399 -9.48 -6.93 -2.27
CA LEU A 399 -8.42 -7.12 -3.26
C LEU A 399 -7.13 -7.61 -2.63
N GLN A 400 -6.73 -7.03 -1.49
CA GLN A 400 -5.55 -7.45 -0.73
C GLN A 400 -5.67 -8.93 -0.31
N GLN A 401 -6.76 -9.31 0.31
CA GLN A 401 -6.99 -10.71 0.73
C GLN A 401 -6.97 -11.67 -0.46
N ARG A 402 -7.57 -11.28 -1.58
CA ARG A 402 -7.58 -12.11 -2.79
C ARG A 402 -6.20 -12.29 -3.39
N LEU A 403 -5.39 -11.23 -3.43
CA LEU A 403 -4.00 -11.29 -3.92
C LEU A 403 -3.11 -12.14 -2.99
N ILE A 404 -3.23 -11.98 -1.67
CA ILE A 404 -2.51 -12.81 -0.71
C ILE A 404 -2.85 -14.29 -0.92
N LYS A 405 -4.16 -14.61 -0.98
CA LYS A 405 -4.62 -15.98 -1.24
C LYS A 405 -4.05 -16.53 -2.55
N PHE A 406 -4.08 -15.74 -3.61
CA PHE A 406 -3.51 -16.12 -4.90
C PHE A 406 -2.02 -16.47 -4.79
N PHE A 407 -1.21 -15.66 -4.14
CA PHE A 407 0.21 -15.94 -3.96
C PHE A 407 0.47 -17.17 -3.08
N VAL A 408 -0.34 -17.39 -2.05
CA VAL A 408 -0.29 -18.63 -1.26
C VAL A 408 -0.61 -19.85 -2.11
N ASP A 409 -1.61 -19.77 -2.99
CA ASP A 409 -1.97 -20.86 -3.90
C ASP A 409 -0.85 -21.12 -4.92
N GLN A 410 -0.25 -20.05 -5.49
CA GLN A 410 0.89 -20.16 -6.41
C GLN A 410 2.12 -20.80 -5.75
N SER A 411 2.39 -20.46 -4.49
CA SER A 411 3.52 -21.03 -3.75
C SER A 411 3.39 -22.55 -3.53
N LYS A 412 2.17 -23.06 -3.45
CA LYS A 412 1.88 -24.50 -3.35
C LYS A 412 1.91 -25.20 -4.72
N LYS A 413 1.51 -24.47 -5.78
CA LYS A 413 1.44 -25.02 -7.14
C LYS A 413 2.83 -25.18 -7.78
N ASP A 414 3.70 -24.20 -7.58
CA ASP A 414 5.05 -24.17 -8.14
C ASP A 414 6.00 -23.45 -7.17
N ALA A 415 6.62 -24.22 -6.30
CA ALA A 415 7.49 -23.71 -5.25
C ALA A 415 8.77 -23.05 -5.81
N GLU A 416 9.33 -23.55 -6.93
CA GLU A 416 10.54 -22.98 -7.53
C GLU A 416 10.27 -21.62 -8.16
N LYS A 417 9.18 -21.50 -8.93
CA LYS A 417 8.75 -20.22 -9.49
C LYS A 417 8.43 -19.22 -8.40
N TYR A 418 7.79 -19.67 -7.32
CA TYR A 418 7.49 -18.83 -6.17
C TYR A 418 8.74 -18.37 -5.43
N ALA A 419 9.74 -19.23 -5.27
CA ALA A 419 11.02 -18.86 -4.66
C ALA A 419 11.73 -17.73 -5.40
N LYS A 420 11.76 -17.79 -6.74
CA LYS A 420 12.28 -16.70 -7.59
C LYS A 420 11.45 -15.40 -7.46
N PHE A 421 10.13 -15.55 -7.39
CA PHE A 421 9.25 -14.41 -7.13
C PHE A 421 9.53 -13.79 -5.76
N PHE A 422 9.68 -14.59 -4.72
CA PHE A 422 9.97 -14.10 -3.38
C PHE A 422 11.36 -13.43 -3.28
N GLU A 423 12.36 -13.94 -3.99
CA GLU A 423 13.68 -13.32 -4.09
C GLU A 423 13.58 -11.90 -4.67
N ASP A 424 12.78 -11.71 -5.72
CA ASP A 424 12.64 -10.42 -6.40
C ASP A 424 11.70 -9.44 -5.67
N TYR A 425 10.61 -9.93 -5.07
CA TYR A 425 9.50 -9.13 -4.53
C TYR A 425 9.33 -9.23 -3.00
N GLY A 426 10.11 -10.06 -2.32
CA GLY A 426 9.98 -10.27 -0.87
C GLY A 426 10.13 -9.03 -0.02
N LEU A 427 10.86 -8.01 -0.50
CA LEU A 427 10.99 -6.73 0.17
C LEU A 427 9.64 -6.01 0.36
N PHE A 428 8.77 -6.10 -0.63
CA PHE A 428 7.42 -5.51 -0.56
C PHE A 428 6.55 -6.19 0.51
N MET A 429 6.68 -7.50 0.67
CA MET A 429 5.96 -8.25 1.71
C MET A 429 6.45 -7.88 3.11
N ARG A 430 7.77 -7.71 3.29
CA ARG A 430 8.36 -7.21 4.53
C ARG A 430 7.86 -5.81 4.86
N GLU A 431 7.84 -4.91 3.88
CA GLU A 431 7.26 -3.57 4.04
C GLU A 431 5.78 -3.65 4.44
N GLY A 432 5.01 -4.56 3.83
CA GLY A 432 3.61 -4.78 4.15
C GLY A 432 3.39 -5.11 5.62
N ILE A 433 4.19 -6.01 6.20
CA ILE A 433 4.11 -6.36 7.61
C ILE A 433 4.49 -5.19 8.52
N VAL A 434 5.54 -4.46 8.17
CA VAL A 434 6.02 -3.33 8.99
C VAL A 434 5.04 -2.15 8.99
N THR A 435 4.37 -1.91 7.86
CA THR A 435 3.48 -0.73 7.68
C THR A 435 2.02 -1.00 8.02
N THR A 436 1.60 -2.25 8.12
CA THR A 436 0.24 -2.63 8.49
C THR A 436 0.05 -2.57 10.01
N ALA A 437 -1.11 -2.08 10.45
CA ALA A 437 -1.44 -1.98 11.88
C ALA A 437 -2.10 -3.27 12.41
N GLU A 438 -3.01 -3.85 11.64
CA GLU A 438 -3.85 -4.99 12.03
C GLU A 438 -3.04 -6.29 12.06
N GLN A 439 -3.06 -7.00 13.21
CA GLN A 439 -2.29 -8.24 13.40
C GLN A 439 -2.75 -9.36 12.44
N GLU A 440 -4.05 -9.51 12.21
CA GLU A 440 -4.58 -10.53 11.29
C GLU A 440 -4.04 -10.34 9.87
N VAL A 441 -3.98 -9.10 9.39
CA VAL A 441 -3.46 -8.79 8.05
C VAL A 441 -1.95 -9.05 7.99
N LYS A 442 -1.19 -8.71 9.06
CA LYS A 442 0.24 -9.05 9.14
C LYS A 442 0.46 -10.55 9.02
N GLU A 443 -0.32 -11.36 9.73
CA GLU A 443 -0.22 -12.82 9.68
C GLU A 443 -0.58 -13.38 8.30
N ASP A 444 -1.57 -12.78 7.62
CA ASP A 444 -1.91 -13.16 6.26
C ASP A 444 -0.74 -12.87 5.28
N ILE A 445 -0.12 -11.69 5.37
CA ILE A 445 1.07 -11.35 4.58
C ILE A 445 2.23 -12.28 4.95
N ALA A 446 2.39 -12.64 6.21
CA ALA A 446 3.47 -13.49 6.69
C ALA A 446 3.43 -14.93 6.12
N LYS A 447 2.26 -15.41 5.66
CA LYS A 447 2.14 -16.68 4.92
C LYS A 447 2.96 -16.68 3.62
N LEU A 448 3.27 -15.50 3.10
CA LEU A 448 4.05 -15.31 1.88
C LEU A 448 5.55 -15.36 2.11
N LEU A 449 6.04 -15.17 3.34
CA LEU A 449 7.46 -15.16 3.68
C LEU A 449 8.09 -16.55 3.51
N ARG A 450 9.36 -16.55 3.14
CA ARG A 450 10.17 -17.78 2.98
C ARG A 450 11.53 -17.57 3.63
N TYR A 451 11.95 -18.59 4.37
CA TYR A 451 13.22 -18.64 5.09
C TYR A 451 13.88 -19.99 4.92
N GLU A 452 15.19 -20.08 5.11
CA GLU A 452 15.84 -21.36 5.37
C GLU A 452 15.60 -21.78 6.82
N SER A 453 15.79 -23.06 7.09
CA SER A 453 15.61 -23.65 8.42
C SER A 453 16.76 -24.58 8.77
N SER A 454 17.08 -24.62 10.06
CA SER A 454 18.07 -25.57 10.59
C SER A 454 17.67 -27.05 10.40
N ALA A 455 16.38 -27.34 10.29
CA ALA A 455 15.84 -28.70 10.10
C ALA A 455 15.82 -29.14 8.64
N LEU A 456 16.09 -28.25 7.68
CA LEU A 456 16.03 -28.53 6.25
C LEU A 456 17.40 -28.36 5.59
N PRO A 457 17.64 -29.03 4.46
CA PRO A 457 18.87 -28.88 3.69
C PRO A 457 19.09 -27.41 3.25
N ALA A 458 20.35 -27.05 3.05
CA ALA A 458 20.73 -25.73 2.54
C ALA A 458 20.04 -25.43 1.19
N GLY A 459 19.55 -24.22 1.03
CA GLY A 459 18.82 -23.77 -0.15
C GLY A 459 17.34 -24.15 -0.19
N GLN A 460 16.86 -25.01 0.70
CA GLN A 460 15.45 -25.33 0.81
C GLN A 460 14.74 -24.31 1.69
N LEU A 461 13.78 -23.62 1.07
CA LEU A 461 12.97 -22.60 1.74
C LEU A 461 11.73 -23.21 2.40
N THR A 462 11.33 -22.66 3.51
CA THR A 462 10.11 -23.01 4.25
C THR A 462 9.30 -21.77 4.60
N SER A 463 7.99 -21.96 4.77
CA SER A 463 7.08 -20.94 5.28
C SER A 463 6.91 -21.03 6.79
N LEU A 464 6.37 -19.97 7.40
CA LEU A 464 5.99 -20.00 8.82
C LEU A 464 4.92 -21.06 9.11
N SER A 465 4.00 -21.29 8.17
CA SER A 465 2.96 -22.32 8.30
C SER A 465 3.54 -23.73 8.31
N GLU A 466 4.53 -24.02 7.48
CA GLU A 466 5.23 -25.31 7.45
C GLU A 466 6.08 -25.53 8.70
N TYR A 467 6.76 -24.49 9.18
CA TYR A 467 7.46 -24.52 10.47
C TYR A 467 6.48 -24.87 11.60
N ALA A 468 5.35 -24.15 11.68
CA ALA A 468 4.33 -24.39 12.70
C ALA A 468 3.77 -25.82 12.63
N GLY A 469 3.65 -26.40 11.43
CA GLY A 469 3.23 -27.79 11.22
C GLY A 469 4.24 -28.83 11.69
N ARG A 470 5.56 -28.50 11.73
CA ARG A 470 6.63 -29.37 12.21
C ARG A 470 6.89 -29.24 13.73
N MET A 471 6.32 -28.23 14.37
CA MET A 471 6.54 -27.98 15.79
C MET A 471 6.07 -29.16 16.64
N ARG A 472 6.82 -29.47 17.70
CA ARG A 472 6.44 -30.47 18.68
C ARG A 472 5.22 -30.01 19.50
N ALA A 473 4.35 -30.95 19.88
CA ALA A 473 3.22 -30.67 20.74
C ALA A 473 3.66 -29.99 22.06
N GLY A 474 3.01 -28.91 22.43
CA GLY A 474 3.32 -28.11 23.62
C GLY A 474 4.31 -26.97 23.41
N THR A 475 4.97 -26.86 22.26
CA THR A 475 5.81 -25.71 21.94
C THR A 475 4.96 -24.51 21.52
N ARG A 476 5.36 -23.30 21.98
CA ARG A 476 4.60 -22.07 21.79
C ARG A 476 5.34 -21.01 21.00
N ASN A 477 6.61 -21.24 20.67
CA ASN A 477 7.48 -20.25 20.08
C ASN A 477 8.01 -20.73 18.72
N ILE A 478 8.02 -19.80 17.75
CA ILE A 478 8.75 -19.92 16.50
C ILE A 478 10.07 -19.21 16.70
N TYR A 479 11.18 -19.93 16.58
CA TYR A 479 12.52 -19.39 16.79
C TYR A 479 13.16 -18.94 15.48
N TYR A 480 13.82 -17.79 15.51
CA TYR A 480 14.58 -17.28 14.37
C TYR A 480 15.94 -16.73 14.79
N LEU A 481 16.89 -16.75 13.86
CA LEU A 481 18.21 -16.18 13.99
C LEU A 481 18.55 -15.38 12.74
N CYS A 482 18.92 -14.11 12.90
CA CYS A 482 19.36 -13.26 11.80
C CYS A 482 20.88 -13.32 11.66
N ALA A 483 21.34 -13.70 10.47
CA ALA A 483 22.75 -13.78 10.14
C ALA A 483 22.96 -13.46 8.66
N PRO A 484 24.16 -13.06 8.21
CA PRO A 484 24.42 -12.75 6.80
C PRO A 484 24.26 -13.93 5.84
N ASN A 485 24.49 -15.16 6.30
CA ASN A 485 24.35 -16.39 5.53
C ASN A 485 24.22 -17.62 6.45
N ARG A 486 23.92 -18.77 5.85
CA ARG A 486 23.75 -20.03 6.58
C ARG A 486 24.97 -20.45 7.36
N HIS A 487 26.15 -20.34 6.77
CA HIS A 487 27.41 -20.75 7.43
C HIS A 487 27.60 -19.99 8.75
N LEU A 488 27.39 -18.67 8.74
CA LEU A 488 27.48 -17.84 9.95
C LEU A 488 26.35 -18.10 10.95
N ALA A 489 25.15 -18.46 10.48
CA ALA A 489 24.05 -18.85 11.34
C ALA A 489 24.35 -20.17 12.08
N GLU A 490 24.82 -21.20 11.37
CA GLU A 490 25.14 -22.51 11.93
C GLU A 490 26.33 -22.50 12.90
N HIS A 491 27.25 -21.55 12.73
CA HIS A 491 28.42 -21.34 13.59
C HIS A 491 28.21 -20.19 14.61
N SER A 492 26.99 -19.74 14.79
CA SER A 492 26.68 -18.72 15.80
C SER A 492 26.67 -19.32 17.21
N PRO A 493 27.24 -18.62 18.21
CA PRO A 493 27.18 -19.06 19.60
C PRO A 493 25.72 -19.18 20.11
N TYR A 494 24.81 -18.37 19.58
CA TYR A 494 23.40 -18.41 19.94
C TYR A 494 22.69 -19.66 19.39
N TYR A 495 23.09 -20.14 18.24
CA TYR A 495 22.54 -21.37 17.65
C TYR A 495 22.98 -22.62 18.40
N GLU A 496 24.20 -22.67 19.00
CA GLU A 496 24.67 -23.79 19.79
C GLU A 496 23.66 -24.19 20.89
N ALA A 497 23.10 -23.21 21.61
CA ALA A 497 22.13 -23.47 22.65
C ALA A 497 20.83 -24.13 22.13
N MET A 498 20.38 -23.75 20.93
CA MET A 498 19.18 -24.33 20.31
C MET A 498 19.47 -25.72 19.70
N LYS A 499 20.65 -25.92 19.17
CA LYS A 499 21.09 -27.21 18.65
C LYS A 499 21.12 -28.28 19.74
N GLN A 500 21.59 -27.92 20.93
CA GLN A 500 21.57 -28.85 22.10
C GLN A 500 20.13 -29.24 22.50
N LYS A 501 19.17 -28.34 22.36
CA LYS A 501 17.74 -28.58 22.64
C LYS A 501 17.00 -29.27 21.48
N ASP A 502 17.69 -29.61 20.37
CA ASP A 502 17.10 -30.17 19.14
C ASP A 502 15.86 -29.34 18.68
N THR A 503 16.00 -28.00 18.69
CA THR A 503 14.94 -27.05 18.36
C THR A 503 15.21 -26.48 16.97
N GLU A 504 14.19 -26.53 16.10
CA GLU A 504 14.25 -25.91 14.77
C GLU A 504 14.32 -24.39 14.87
N VAL A 505 15.22 -23.79 14.08
CA VAL A 505 15.44 -22.35 14.00
C VAL A 505 15.36 -21.90 12.55
N LEU A 506 14.60 -20.83 12.28
CA LEU A 506 14.58 -20.16 11.00
C LEU A 506 15.82 -19.27 10.85
N PHE A 507 16.50 -19.36 9.72
CA PHE A 507 17.63 -18.52 9.37
C PHE A 507 17.20 -17.41 8.44
N CYS A 508 17.43 -16.17 8.87
CA CYS A 508 16.98 -14.94 8.20
C CYS A 508 18.21 -14.18 7.72
N TYR A 509 18.34 -13.97 6.40
CA TYR A 509 19.57 -13.40 5.81
C TYR A 509 19.39 -11.98 5.30
N GLU A 510 18.15 -11.56 5.06
CA GLU A 510 17.86 -10.26 4.50
C GLU A 510 17.92 -9.14 5.56
N GLN A 511 18.36 -7.98 5.15
CA GLN A 511 18.60 -6.83 6.04
C GLN A 511 17.36 -6.45 6.87
N PHE A 512 16.16 -6.60 6.32
CA PHE A 512 14.90 -6.20 6.96
C PHE A 512 14.13 -7.35 7.60
N ASP A 513 14.66 -8.59 7.57
CA ASP A 513 13.98 -9.75 8.18
C ASP A 513 13.77 -9.56 9.68
N GLU A 514 14.80 -9.11 10.38
CA GLU A 514 14.75 -8.88 11.82
C GLU A 514 13.66 -7.86 12.19
N LEU A 515 13.61 -6.72 11.48
CA LEU A 515 12.59 -5.68 11.68
C LEU A 515 11.20 -6.23 11.38
N THR A 516 11.05 -7.01 10.31
CA THR A 516 9.79 -7.62 9.91
C THR A 516 9.25 -8.55 10.99
N LEU A 517 10.09 -9.44 11.52
CA LEU A 517 9.69 -10.40 12.56
C LEU A 517 9.40 -9.73 13.91
N LEU A 518 10.13 -8.67 14.24
CA LEU A 518 9.84 -7.82 15.41
C LEU A 518 8.45 -7.13 15.32
N HIS A 519 8.03 -6.73 14.10
CA HIS A 519 6.72 -6.13 13.89
C HIS A 519 5.60 -7.17 13.78
N LEU A 520 5.90 -8.37 13.28
CA LEU A 520 4.93 -9.46 13.19
C LEU A 520 4.54 -10.00 14.58
N ARG A 521 5.51 -10.20 15.46
CA ARG A 521 5.38 -10.64 16.86
C ARG A 521 4.85 -12.06 17.05
N GLU A 522 3.76 -12.41 16.39
CA GLU A 522 3.15 -13.75 16.48
C GLU A 522 2.61 -14.21 15.13
N PHE A 523 2.49 -15.51 14.98
CA PHE A 523 1.91 -16.16 13.81
C PHE A 523 1.18 -17.44 14.26
N ASP A 524 -0.08 -17.59 13.86
CA ASP A 524 -0.92 -18.74 14.25
C ASP A 524 -0.88 -19.03 15.77
N LYS A 525 -1.05 -17.96 16.57
CA LYS A 525 -1.02 -17.99 18.05
C LYS A 525 0.32 -18.45 18.66
N LYS A 526 1.39 -18.46 17.88
CA LYS A 526 2.74 -18.79 18.31
C LYS A 526 3.60 -17.53 18.27
N LYS A 527 4.34 -17.27 19.33
CA LYS A 527 5.23 -16.11 19.41
C LYS A 527 6.47 -16.33 18.54
N LEU A 528 6.84 -15.27 17.81
CA LEU A 528 8.12 -15.20 17.11
C LEU A 528 9.18 -14.66 18.07
N ILE A 529 10.18 -15.49 18.38
CA ILE A 529 11.21 -15.14 19.35
C ILE A 529 12.58 -15.32 18.69
N SER A 530 13.40 -14.27 18.76
CA SER A 530 14.82 -14.39 18.43
C SER A 530 15.48 -15.35 19.41
N VAL A 531 16.30 -16.24 18.89
CA VAL A 531 17.13 -17.15 19.69
C VAL A 531 17.94 -16.39 20.74
N GLU A 532 18.42 -15.21 20.39
CA GLU A 532 19.21 -14.36 21.27
C GLU A 532 18.38 -13.81 22.44
N THR A 533 17.14 -13.44 22.18
CA THR A 533 16.21 -12.97 23.24
C THR A 533 15.79 -14.12 24.17
N ASP A 534 15.56 -15.31 23.62
CA ASP A 534 15.23 -16.50 24.41
C ASP A 534 16.34 -16.83 25.42
N ILE A 535 17.59 -16.74 24.99
CA ILE A 535 18.76 -16.96 25.85
C ILE A 535 18.77 -15.98 27.03
N VAL A 536 18.44 -14.70 26.82
CA VAL A 536 18.42 -13.69 27.88
C VAL A 536 17.30 -13.96 28.88
N VAL A 537 16.12 -14.35 28.40
CA VAL A 537 14.93 -14.59 29.25
C VAL A 537 15.08 -15.86 30.07
N ASP A 538 15.68 -16.91 29.54
CA ASP A 538 15.92 -18.20 30.22
C ASP A 538 16.93 -18.08 31.39
N HIS A 539 17.70 -16.98 31.45
CA HIS A 539 18.62 -16.72 32.57
C HIS A 539 17.96 -16.60 33.95
N TYR A 540 16.67 -16.30 34.00
CA TYR A 540 15.93 -16.24 35.26
C TYR A 540 15.61 -17.63 35.83
N LYS A 541 15.88 -18.71 35.09
CA LYS A 541 15.84 -20.08 35.59
C LYS A 541 17.27 -20.50 35.88
N GLU A 542 17.72 -20.40 37.12
CA GLU A 542 19.05 -20.84 37.58
C GLU A 542 19.37 -22.23 37.03
N GLU A 543 20.33 -22.35 36.11
CA GLU A 543 20.96 -23.61 35.77
C GLU A 543 21.82 -23.99 36.98
N LYS A 544 21.28 -24.83 37.89
CA LYS A 544 22.05 -25.48 38.91
C LYS A 544 23.03 -26.43 38.26
N PHE A 545 24.25 -26.44 38.79
CA PHE A 545 25.25 -27.49 38.48
C PHE A 545 24.55 -28.84 38.52
N GLU A 546 24.56 -29.61 37.42
CA GLU A 546 24.21 -31.01 37.46
C GLU A 546 25.26 -31.72 38.31
N ASP A 547 24.84 -32.11 39.50
CA ASP A 547 25.64 -32.82 40.50
C ASP A 547 25.98 -34.24 39.89
N GLY A 548 27.05 -34.34 39.14
CA GLY A 548 27.45 -35.63 38.52
C GLY A 548 28.54 -35.59 37.46
N SER A 549 28.93 -34.40 36.98
CA SER A 549 30.07 -34.32 36.02
C SER A 549 31.41 -34.36 36.77
N PRO A 550 32.45 -35.03 36.26
CA PRO A 550 33.75 -35.11 36.94
C PRO A 550 34.36 -33.72 37.08
N ALA A 551 34.74 -33.34 38.30
CA ALA A 551 35.30 -32.05 38.69
C ALA A 551 36.56 -31.59 37.91
N ALA A 552 37.10 -32.45 37.05
CA ALA A 552 38.28 -32.19 36.22
C ALA A 552 37.93 -31.41 34.91
N GLU A 553 36.65 -31.30 34.52
CA GLU A 553 36.26 -30.65 33.25
C GLU A 553 36.02 -29.15 33.38
N TYR A 554 35.83 -28.63 34.59
CA TYR A 554 35.46 -27.22 34.84
C TYR A 554 36.48 -26.52 35.74
N LEU A 555 36.52 -25.20 35.66
CA LEU A 555 37.09 -24.38 36.72
C LEU A 555 36.23 -24.51 37.99
N SER A 556 36.88 -24.51 39.17
CA SER A 556 36.12 -24.47 40.43
C SER A 556 35.24 -23.20 40.54
N GLU A 557 34.18 -23.26 41.32
CA GLU A 557 33.28 -22.13 41.53
C GLU A 557 34.03 -20.87 41.98
N LYS A 558 34.98 -21.02 42.91
CA LYS A 558 35.85 -19.95 43.40
C LYS A 558 36.72 -19.34 42.26
N GLU A 559 37.34 -20.22 41.44
CA GLU A 559 38.16 -19.74 40.29
C GLU A 559 37.33 -19.01 39.27
N MET A 560 36.09 -19.45 39.00
CA MET A 560 35.15 -18.75 38.13
C MET A 560 34.75 -17.38 38.69
N GLU A 561 34.43 -17.28 39.97
CA GLU A 561 34.09 -15.98 40.59
C GLU A 561 35.27 -15.00 40.53
N GLU A 562 36.48 -15.48 40.82
CA GLU A 562 37.69 -14.64 40.73
C GLU A 562 37.97 -14.21 39.30
N LEU A 563 37.82 -15.11 38.35
CA LEU A 563 38.01 -14.81 36.93
C LEU A 563 36.99 -13.78 36.41
N MET A 564 35.69 -13.96 36.74
CA MET A 564 34.63 -13.02 36.33
C MET A 564 34.85 -11.65 36.96
N ALA A 565 35.23 -11.58 38.23
CA ALA A 565 35.50 -10.30 38.89
C ALA A 565 36.71 -9.59 38.25
N TRP A 566 37.77 -10.32 37.92
CA TRP A 566 38.92 -9.77 37.24
C TRP A 566 38.58 -9.30 35.82
N MET A 567 37.86 -10.11 35.01
CA MET A 567 37.42 -9.74 33.67
C MET A 567 36.54 -8.50 33.69
N ARG A 568 35.62 -8.37 34.66
CA ARG A 568 34.79 -7.20 34.81
C ARG A 568 35.62 -5.92 35.08
N ASN A 569 36.66 -6.04 35.88
CA ASN A 569 37.57 -4.93 36.15
C ASN A 569 38.36 -4.51 34.88
N VAL A 570 38.84 -5.49 34.09
CA VAL A 570 39.54 -5.24 32.85
C VAL A 570 38.68 -4.59 31.79
N LEU A 571 37.46 -5.08 31.63
CA LEU A 571 36.49 -4.58 30.61
C LEU A 571 35.86 -3.24 31.04
N GLY A 572 35.79 -2.97 32.34
CA GLY A 572 35.29 -1.69 32.87
C GLY A 572 33.87 -1.35 32.39
N SER A 573 33.68 -0.15 31.86
CA SER A 573 32.38 0.36 31.39
C SER A 573 31.86 -0.32 30.11
N ARG A 574 32.65 -1.16 29.44
CA ARG A 574 32.26 -1.84 28.21
C ARG A 574 31.23 -2.95 28.45
N VAL A 575 31.14 -3.50 29.65
CA VAL A 575 30.18 -4.53 30.03
C VAL A 575 29.45 -4.16 31.31
N THR A 576 28.20 -4.53 31.41
CA THR A 576 27.39 -4.39 32.62
C THR A 576 27.73 -5.51 33.61
N ASN A 577 27.95 -6.71 33.09
CA ASN A 577 28.25 -7.87 33.91
C ASN A 577 29.07 -8.91 33.12
N VAL A 578 29.69 -9.83 33.85
CA VAL A 578 30.30 -11.05 33.32
C VAL A 578 29.69 -12.23 34.06
N LYS A 579 29.19 -13.22 33.32
CA LYS A 579 28.50 -14.41 33.85
C LYS A 579 29.07 -15.68 33.24
N VAL A 580 28.84 -16.80 33.89
CA VAL A 580 29.13 -18.15 33.36
C VAL A 580 27.90 -18.63 32.59
N THR A 581 28.14 -19.35 31.49
CA THR A 581 27.09 -20.05 30.75
C THR A 581 27.54 -21.49 30.42
N PHE A 582 26.61 -22.42 30.51
CA PHE A 582 26.83 -23.84 30.14
C PHE A 582 26.20 -24.20 28.79
N ARG A 583 25.61 -23.18 28.11
CA ARG A 583 24.91 -23.34 26.81
C ARG A 583 25.86 -23.37 25.63
N LEU A 584 27.11 -22.97 25.84
CA LEU A 584 28.14 -22.98 24.81
C LEU A 584 28.90 -24.28 24.82
N ASP A 585 29.27 -24.77 23.63
CA ASP A 585 30.09 -25.94 23.40
C ASP A 585 31.45 -25.52 22.81
N THR A 586 31.48 -25.00 21.62
CA THR A 586 32.68 -24.65 20.86
C THR A 586 33.13 -23.21 21.04
N HIS A 587 32.27 -22.31 21.49
CA HIS A 587 32.63 -20.90 21.68
C HIS A 587 33.09 -20.59 23.09
N PRO A 588 34.16 -19.74 23.25
CA PRO A 588 34.65 -19.35 24.57
C PRO A 588 33.73 -18.37 25.29
N ALA A 589 33.01 -17.54 24.57
CA ALA A 589 32.13 -16.52 25.14
C ALA A 589 31.08 -16.06 24.14
N MET A 590 30.00 -15.44 24.64
CA MET A 590 29.02 -14.72 23.89
C MET A 590 28.62 -13.43 24.60
N VAL A 591 28.05 -12.47 23.88
CA VAL A 591 27.48 -11.25 24.45
C VAL A 591 25.97 -11.31 24.36
N THR A 592 25.31 -10.98 25.49
CA THR A 592 23.85 -10.86 25.56
C THR A 592 23.44 -9.43 25.87
N VAL A 593 22.39 -8.97 25.16
CA VAL A 593 21.74 -7.67 25.34
C VAL A 593 20.24 -7.94 25.45
N LEU A 594 19.53 -7.19 26.26
CA LEU A 594 18.10 -7.44 26.51
C LEU A 594 17.27 -7.54 25.25
N GLU A 595 17.54 -6.67 24.26
CA GLU A 595 16.82 -6.57 22.99
C GLU A 595 17.83 -6.51 21.83
N MET A 596 18.45 -7.63 21.50
CA MET A 596 19.51 -7.72 20.49
C MET A 596 19.11 -7.18 19.12
N GLY A 597 17.93 -7.54 18.63
CA GLY A 597 17.43 -7.10 17.33
C GLY A 597 17.17 -5.60 17.27
N ALA A 598 16.56 -5.05 18.32
CA ALA A 598 16.35 -3.60 18.40
C ALA A 598 17.68 -2.86 18.52
N ALA A 599 18.64 -3.40 19.27
CA ALA A 599 19.98 -2.84 19.43
C ALA A 599 20.74 -2.76 18.10
N ARG A 600 20.74 -3.85 17.31
CA ARG A 600 21.36 -3.87 15.96
C ARG A 600 20.69 -2.88 15.01
N HIS A 601 19.36 -2.83 15.01
CA HIS A 601 18.63 -1.89 14.18
C HIS A 601 18.96 -0.44 14.56
N PHE A 602 18.97 -0.14 15.84
CA PHE A 602 19.33 1.18 16.38
C PHE A 602 20.75 1.60 15.99
N LEU A 603 21.73 0.69 16.11
CA LEU A 603 23.12 0.97 15.72
C LEU A 603 23.24 1.28 14.21
N ARG A 604 22.54 0.54 13.36
CA ARG A 604 22.51 0.79 11.90
C ARG A 604 21.90 2.16 11.54
N MET A 605 20.87 2.59 12.27
CA MET A 605 20.20 3.87 12.04
C MET A 605 21.00 5.06 12.55
N GLN A 606 21.79 4.88 13.61
CA GLN A 606 22.58 5.93 14.27
C GLN A 606 24.06 5.88 13.89
N GLN A 607 24.41 5.63 12.64
CA GLN A 607 25.81 5.62 12.15
C GLN A 607 26.59 6.93 12.38
N LEU A 608 25.99 7.97 12.93
CA LEU A 608 26.59 9.25 13.19
C LEU A 608 26.99 9.40 14.68
N ALA A 609 28.29 9.20 14.94
CA ALA A 609 29.06 9.82 16.01
C ALA A 609 28.69 9.48 17.47
N LYS A 610 28.87 8.19 17.86
CA LYS A 610 29.03 7.91 19.30
C LYS A 610 30.27 7.06 19.53
N THR A 611 31.01 7.39 20.61
CA THR A 611 32.19 6.62 21.02
C THR A 611 31.79 5.20 21.40
N GLN A 612 32.76 4.27 21.41
CA GLN A 612 32.51 2.89 21.85
C GLN A 612 31.94 2.82 23.29
N GLU A 613 32.34 3.74 24.17
CA GLU A 613 31.88 3.83 25.53
C GLU A 613 30.40 4.23 25.63
N GLU A 614 29.97 5.21 24.85
CA GLU A 614 28.56 5.63 24.79
C GLU A 614 27.67 4.51 24.22
N ARG A 615 28.16 3.74 23.23
CA ARG A 615 27.46 2.56 22.70
C ARG A 615 27.32 1.47 23.76
N ALA A 616 28.37 1.18 24.50
CA ALA A 616 28.34 0.18 25.56
C ALA A 616 27.36 0.57 26.68
N GLN A 617 27.30 1.85 27.04
CA GLN A 617 26.34 2.35 28.04
C GLN A 617 24.88 2.21 27.56
N LEU A 618 24.62 2.38 26.26
CA LEU A 618 23.28 2.20 25.68
C LEU A 618 22.89 0.73 25.58
N LEU A 619 23.80 -0.12 25.14
CA LEU A 619 23.55 -1.54 24.90
C LEU A 619 23.50 -2.37 26.19
N GLN A 620 24.21 -1.92 27.23
CA GLN A 620 24.35 -2.62 28.52
C GLN A 620 24.69 -4.11 28.35
N PRO A 621 25.77 -4.46 27.61
CA PRO A 621 26.05 -5.83 27.29
C PRO A 621 26.52 -6.63 28.49
N THR A 622 26.08 -7.88 28.58
CA THR A 622 26.61 -8.88 29.50
C THR A 622 27.49 -9.85 28.72
N LEU A 623 28.70 -10.09 29.20
CA LEU A 623 29.59 -11.12 28.63
C LEU A 623 29.35 -12.45 29.35
N GLU A 624 29.02 -13.48 28.59
CA GLU A 624 28.82 -14.83 29.08
C GLU A 624 29.98 -15.72 28.66
N ILE A 625 30.65 -16.34 29.62
CA ILE A 625 31.86 -17.16 29.39
C ILE A 625 31.58 -18.65 29.54
N ASN A 626 32.23 -19.47 28.72
CA ASN A 626 32.13 -20.91 28.75
C ASN A 626 33.27 -21.49 29.63
N PRO A 627 32.96 -21.99 30.84
CA PRO A 627 34.00 -22.49 31.77
C PRO A 627 34.67 -23.77 31.33
N ARG A 628 34.11 -24.49 30.34
CA ARG A 628 34.69 -25.72 29.75
C ARG A 628 35.73 -25.40 28.68
N HIS A 629 35.65 -24.24 28.08
CA HIS A 629 36.49 -23.91 26.91
C HIS A 629 37.95 -23.75 27.31
N ALA A 630 38.85 -24.39 26.53
CA ALA A 630 40.30 -24.40 26.78
C ALA A 630 40.89 -22.98 26.88
N LEU A 631 40.39 -22.03 26.06
CA LEU A 631 40.85 -20.65 26.09
C LEU A 631 40.50 -19.95 27.43
N ILE A 632 39.34 -20.24 28.01
CA ILE A 632 38.91 -19.66 29.30
C ILE A 632 39.73 -20.25 30.45
N LYS A 633 39.95 -21.56 30.43
CA LYS A 633 40.83 -22.22 31.41
C LYS A 633 42.25 -21.65 31.37
N LYS A 634 42.80 -21.48 30.16
CA LYS A 634 44.14 -20.92 29.97
C LYS A 634 44.20 -19.45 30.39
N LEU A 635 43.16 -18.68 30.10
CA LEU A 635 43.04 -17.28 30.56
C LEU A 635 43.10 -17.18 32.08
N ASN A 636 42.43 -18.07 32.81
CA ASN A 636 42.50 -18.11 34.27
C ASN A 636 43.91 -18.33 34.81
N GLN A 637 44.70 -19.16 34.15
CA GLN A 637 46.12 -19.37 34.49
C GLN A 637 46.95 -18.12 34.16
N LEU A 638 46.75 -17.53 32.97
CA LEU A 638 47.53 -16.39 32.47
C LEU A 638 47.27 -15.12 33.28
N ARG A 639 46.07 -14.92 33.86
CA ARG A 639 45.78 -13.73 34.69
C ARG A 639 46.74 -13.60 35.87
N VAL A 640 47.27 -14.74 36.37
CA VAL A 640 48.21 -14.75 37.50
C VAL A 640 49.66 -14.72 37.01
N SER A 641 49.99 -15.51 35.96
CA SER A 641 51.36 -15.64 35.45
C SER A 641 51.79 -14.49 34.53
N GLU A 642 50.88 -13.96 33.72
CA GLU A 642 51.18 -12.94 32.67
C GLU A 642 50.00 -11.98 32.48
N PRO A 643 49.77 -11.06 33.42
CA PRO A 643 48.61 -10.17 33.41
C PRO A 643 48.45 -9.35 32.13
N GLY A 644 49.55 -8.92 31.52
CA GLY A 644 49.51 -8.12 30.28
C GLY A 644 48.98 -8.90 29.07
N LEU A 645 49.39 -10.18 28.91
CA LEU A 645 48.85 -11.05 27.88
C LEU A 645 47.41 -11.43 28.16
N ALA A 646 47.09 -11.73 29.43
CA ALA A 646 45.73 -12.06 29.83
C ALA A 646 44.74 -10.92 29.53
N GLN A 647 45.16 -9.66 29.74
CA GLN A 647 44.34 -8.48 29.41
C GLN A 647 44.05 -8.38 27.89
N LEU A 648 45.08 -8.57 27.04
CA LEU A 648 44.89 -8.59 25.60
C LEU A 648 43.94 -9.71 25.14
N LEU A 649 44.01 -10.87 25.79
CA LEU A 649 43.13 -12.00 25.49
C LEU A 649 41.67 -11.71 25.89
N VAL A 650 41.45 -11.12 27.05
CA VAL A 650 40.08 -10.72 27.46
C VAL A 650 39.48 -9.72 26.48
N ASP A 651 40.25 -8.70 26.10
CA ASP A 651 39.81 -7.73 25.12
C ASP A 651 39.45 -8.39 23.78
N GLN A 652 40.27 -9.32 23.31
CA GLN A 652 40.01 -10.05 22.06
C GLN A 652 38.81 -10.99 22.17
N ILE A 653 38.62 -11.70 23.28
CA ILE A 653 37.46 -12.58 23.52
C ILE A 653 36.17 -11.75 23.52
N TYR A 654 36.18 -10.58 24.17
CA TYR A 654 35.03 -9.68 24.19
C TYR A 654 34.70 -9.17 22.79
N GLU A 655 35.69 -8.72 22.03
CA GLU A 655 35.49 -8.22 20.68
C GLU A 655 35.02 -9.31 19.70
N ASN A 656 35.55 -10.52 19.81
CA ASN A 656 35.05 -11.67 19.04
C ASN A 656 33.57 -11.95 19.35
N ALA A 657 33.17 -11.88 20.62
CA ALA A 657 31.79 -12.05 21.02
C ALA A 657 30.89 -10.93 20.48
N MET A 658 31.36 -9.67 20.46
CA MET A 658 30.65 -8.53 19.88
C MET A 658 30.51 -8.65 18.36
N ILE A 659 31.53 -9.18 17.66
CA ILE A 659 31.46 -9.46 16.21
C ILE A 659 30.41 -10.55 15.95
N ALA A 660 30.45 -11.64 16.71
CA ALA A 660 29.49 -12.73 16.57
C ALA A 660 28.04 -12.29 16.84
N ALA A 661 27.86 -11.30 17.70
CA ALA A 661 26.58 -10.66 17.98
C ALA A 661 26.12 -9.67 16.90
N GLY A 662 26.97 -9.32 15.93
CA GLY A 662 26.68 -8.30 14.92
C GLY A 662 26.53 -6.88 15.51
N LEU A 663 27.20 -6.60 16.63
CA LEU A 663 27.19 -5.32 17.36
C LEU A 663 28.43 -4.45 17.05
N VAL A 664 29.24 -4.83 16.09
CA VAL A 664 30.44 -4.11 15.64
C VAL A 664 30.22 -3.56 14.24
N ASP A 665 30.49 -2.28 14.04
CA ASP A 665 30.33 -1.64 12.73
C ASP A 665 31.43 -2.08 11.75
N ASP A 666 32.69 -2.01 12.18
CA ASP A 666 33.84 -2.37 11.35
C ASP A 666 34.85 -3.23 12.12
N PRO A 667 34.88 -4.54 11.83
CA PRO A 667 35.79 -5.46 12.51
C PRO A 667 37.27 -5.21 12.14
N ARG A 668 37.59 -4.44 11.12
CA ARG A 668 38.98 -4.15 10.71
C ARG A 668 39.77 -3.42 11.79
N ALA A 669 39.09 -2.64 12.66
CA ALA A 669 39.72 -1.97 13.79
C ALA A 669 40.45 -2.94 14.76
N MET A 670 40.09 -4.22 14.76
CA MET A 670 40.63 -5.24 15.66
C MET A 670 41.85 -5.96 15.10
N VAL A 671 42.18 -5.79 13.82
CA VAL A 671 43.29 -6.49 13.15
C VAL A 671 44.64 -6.18 13.81
N GLY A 672 44.82 -4.97 14.29
CA GLY A 672 46.07 -4.56 15.00
C GLY A 672 46.31 -5.40 16.25
N ARG A 673 45.29 -5.56 17.08
CA ARG A 673 45.37 -6.37 18.31
C ARG A 673 45.54 -7.86 18.02
N LEU A 674 44.87 -8.39 17.01
CA LEU A 674 45.06 -9.77 16.58
C LEU A 674 46.50 -10.02 16.17
N ASN A 675 47.14 -9.13 15.41
CA ASN A 675 48.54 -9.21 15.03
C ASN A 675 49.46 -9.17 16.26
N GLU A 676 49.18 -8.32 17.25
CA GLU A 676 49.97 -8.26 18.51
C GLU A 676 49.90 -9.59 19.27
N LEU A 677 48.70 -10.17 19.36
CA LEU A 677 48.51 -11.51 19.96
C LEU A 677 49.30 -12.60 19.20
N LEU A 678 49.28 -12.58 17.87
CA LEU A 678 50.02 -13.51 17.04
C LEU A 678 51.53 -13.36 17.26
N VAL A 679 52.07 -12.15 17.34
CA VAL A 679 53.48 -11.92 17.66
C VAL A 679 53.85 -12.50 19.02
N LYS A 680 53.07 -12.21 20.07
CA LYS A 680 53.30 -12.75 21.41
C LYS A 680 53.19 -14.27 21.49
N ALA A 681 52.30 -14.85 20.67
CA ALA A 681 52.22 -16.32 20.58
C ALA A 681 53.46 -16.94 19.90
N LEU A 682 54.02 -16.28 18.87
CA LEU A 682 55.21 -16.73 18.14
C LEU A 682 56.52 -16.50 18.91
N GLU A 683 56.60 -15.50 19.78
CA GLU A 683 57.78 -15.24 20.63
C GLU A 683 58.08 -16.39 21.64
N ARG A 684 57.13 -17.33 21.82
CA ARG A 684 57.19 -18.44 22.74
C ARG A 684 57.52 -19.79 22.08
N HIS A 685 57.62 -19.80 20.79
CA HIS A 685 58.04 -20.95 19.98
C HIS A 685 59.36 -20.64 19.25
#